data_b5152720108f8ef93629f6e4ccaf096a
#
_entry.id   b5152720108f8ef93629f6e4ccaf096a
#
_cell.length_a   1.000
_cell.length_b   1.000
_cell.length_c   1.000
_cell.angle_alpha   90.00
_cell.angle_beta   90.00
_cell.angle_gamma   90.00
#
_symmetry.space_group_name_H-M   'P 1'
#
loop_
_entity.id
_entity.type
_entity.pdbx_description
1 polymer ?
#
loop_
_entity_poly.entity_id
_entity_poly.type
_entity_poly.pdbx_seq_one_letter_code
_entity_poly.pdbx_strand_id
1 'polypeptide(L)'
;MLGTWGFLDKGSFRNLDLHTGAMRYLGRAVRGATRLRAAVAKASSFGSVAGHTSEKSVPYASTLKEERSAGTGPTKPLPRSADVVVIGGGSLGCQTTYHLAKMGVTNVVLLERDRLTSGTTWHTAGLLWQLRPSDVEVELLAHTRDVVSRELEQETGLHTGWIENGGLFIASNKQRLDEYKRLMSLGKVYGVESYVLSPAQTKDLYPLMNVDDLYGTLYVPKDGTMDPAGTCTTLARASSARGAQVIENCPVTGIRVKTDDLGVRRVVAVETLHGTVETPCVVNCAGAWAPKLGQMAGVNVPLVAMHHAYVVTERIEGIQNMPNVRDHDASVYLRLQGDALSVGGYESNPIFWEKVSDKFAFGLFDLDWDVFIQHIQGAINRVPALEQTGIKSTVCGPESFTADHKPLLGESPEVRGFFLGCGFNSAGMMLGGGCGKELAHWIIHGRPEKDMYGYDIRRFHRSLTNHNRWIRERSHESYAKNYSVVFAYDEPLAGRNMRKDPLHEELLGQGCVFQERHGWERPGWFNPEGPAPVLDYDYYGAYGLEPHQEYQYSRLLGKEYTFNFPPHHDVIRRECLMCRNQAAVFNMSYFGKFYLLGPDAKKAANWLFTADINKPPGTTVYTCMLNKQGGAESDLTVSCLEPGTGGSDLAPQFEGEGYYLAIGGAVAQHNWSHISTVLQDEKFDCKLVDSSEDQGMISIQGPASRTILQEVLDEDLSNEAFPFSTHKLVTAAGFTVRAIRLSFVGEMGWELHMPREACVPVYKAVMAAGAKHGMGNAGYRAIDSLSIEKGYRHWHADLRPDDSPLEAGLAFTCKLKSAIPFLGRGALERQKALGLKKRLVCFTLSEKVPLFGLEAIWRNGIAVGHVRRADYGFTINKTIAYGYIRNPEGGAVSPDFVRSGEYKLERMGIAYPAEAHLKSPFDPNNMRVKGFY
;
A
#
# COMPACT_ATOMS: atom_id res chain seq x y z
N MET A 1 17.85 -17.12 58.56
CA MET A 1 17.71 -16.20 59.71
C MET A 1 16.95 -14.99 59.16
N LEU A 2 15.65 -14.93 59.29
CA LEU A 2 14.87 -14.23 60.33
C LEU A 2 15.33 -12.76 60.45
N GLY A 3 14.59 -11.72 60.29
CA GLY A 3 13.17 -11.45 60.43
C GLY A 3 12.90 -10.06 59.89
N THR A 4 11.74 -9.82 59.31
CA THR A 4 10.48 -9.35 59.90
C THR A 4 10.45 -7.93 60.54
N TRP A 5 9.35 -7.25 60.17
CA TRP A 5 8.67 -6.06 60.75
C TRP A 5 9.09 -4.75 60.11
N GLY A 6 8.17 -3.86 59.76
CA GLY A 6 6.66 -3.80 59.84
C GLY A 6 6.25 -2.37 59.71
N PHE A 7 5.10 -2.16 59.12
CA PHE A 7 4.07 -1.12 59.28
C PHE A 7 4.42 0.30 59.75
N LEU A 8 3.79 1.22 59.05
CA LEU A 8 3.03 2.44 59.39
C LEU A 8 3.50 3.59 58.48
N ASP A 9 2.69 4.29 57.87
CA ASP A 9 1.32 4.80 57.77
C ASP A 9 1.44 6.26 57.35
N LYS A 10 0.56 6.66 56.45
CA LYS A 10 0.03 7.98 56.16
C LYS A 10 0.94 9.16 55.89
N GLY A 11 0.69 9.71 54.74
CA GLY A 11 0.65 11.15 54.70
C GLY A 11 0.98 11.84 53.41
N SER A 12 -0.08 12.24 52.76
CA SER A 12 -0.30 13.49 52.03
C SER A 12 0.03 13.53 50.57
N PHE A 13 -1.03 13.46 49.84
CA PHE A 13 -1.29 14.15 48.58
C PHE A 13 -0.39 15.34 48.28
N ARG A 14 0.29 15.30 47.15
CA ARG A 14 0.53 16.47 46.29
C ARG A 14 0.19 16.13 44.85
N ASN A 15 -1.10 15.94 44.59
CA ASN A 15 -1.71 16.24 43.29
C ASN A 15 -2.17 17.68 43.37
N LEU A 16 -1.48 18.59 42.71
CA LEU A 16 -1.97 19.94 42.36
C LEU A 16 -0.79 20.64 41.66
N ASP A 17 -0.69 20.47 40.35
CA ASP A 17 -0.10 21.50 39.45
C ASP A 17 -0.29 21.20 37.97
N LEU A 18 -0.84 20.01 37.59
CA LEU A 18 -1.14 19.71 36.20
C LEU A 18 -2.44 20.33 35.67
N HIS A 19 -3.40 20.68 36.54
CA HIS A 19 -4.66 21.30 36.15
C HIS A 19 -4.59 22.81 35.89
N THR A 20 -3.63 23.51 36.45
CA THR A 20 -3.52 24.97 36.26
C THR A 20 -2.78 25.35 34.97
N GLY A 21 -1.93 24.48 34.47
CA GLY A 21 -1.29 24.62 33.13
C GLY A 21 -2.29 24.45 32.00
N ALA A 22 -3.09 23.37 32.03
CA ALA A 22 -4.08 23.07 31.00
C ALA A 22 -5.21 24.13 30.94
N MET A 23 -5.65 24.66 32.09
CA MET A 23 -6.67 25.74 32.11
C MET A 23 -6.14 27.09 31.62
N ARG A 24 -4.86 27.37 31.79
CA ARG A 24 -4.22 28.57 31.20
C ARG A 24 -4.02 28.42 29.68
N TYR A 25 -3.77 27.22 29.21
CA TYR A 25 -3.66 26.92 27.78
C TYR A 25 -5.02 27.01 27.07
N LEU A 26 -6.05 26.40 27.63
CA LEU A 26 -7.42 26.49 27.11
C LEU A 26 -7.94 27.95 27.14
N GLY A 27 -7.63 28.71 28.18
CA GLY A 27 -8.00 30.12 28.30
C GLY A 27 -7.26 31.05 27.30
N ARG A 28 -6.07 30.68 26.82
CA ARG A 28 -5.35 31.39 25.73
C ARG A 28 -5.88 30.99 24.37
N ALA A 29 -6.09 29.70 24.10
CA ALA A 29 -6.64 29.18 22.85
C ALA A 29 -8.05 29.73 22.58
N VAL A 30 -8.94 29.78 23.61
CA VAL A 30 -10.28 30.34 23.48
C VAL A 30 -10.25 31.85 23.23
N ARG A 31 -9.30 32.59 23.80
CA ARG A 31 -9.16 34.03 23.55
C ARG A 31 -8.55 34.33 22.16
N GLY A 32 -7.64 33.48 21.68
CA GLY A 32 -7.12 33.56 20.30
C GLY A 32 -8.22 33.26 19.27
N ALA A 33 -8.99 32.20 19.49
CA ALA A 33 -10.11 31.83 18.62
C ALA A 33 -11.21 32.92 18.57
N THR A 34 -11.49 33.58 19.70
CA THR A 34 -12.49 34.67 19.76
C THR A 34 -12.00 35.91 19.00
N ARG A 35 -10.71 36.25 19.07
CA ARG A 35 -10.13 37.37 18.32
C ARG A 35 -10.01 37.04 16.83
N LEU A 36 -9.69 35.83 16.47
CA LEU A 36 -9.67 35.39 15.07
C LEU A 36 -11.08 35.31 14.46
N ARG A 37 -12.08 34.85 15.23
CA ARG A 37 -13.51 34.97 14.84
C ARG A 37 -13.92 36.41 14.60
N ALA A 38 -13.43 37.35 15.38
CA ALA A 38 -13.68 38.77 15.18
C ALA A 38 -12.93 39.35 13.95
N ALA A 39 -11.74 38.84 13.62
CA ALA A 39 -11.02 39.23 12.42
C ALA A 39 -11.66 38.61 11.14
N VAL A 40 -12.14 37.38 11.24
CA VAL A 40 -12.89 36.67 10.19
C VAL A 40 -14.26 37.38 9.98
N ALA A 41 -14.95 37.78 11.04
CA ALA A 41 -16.19 38.54 10.92
C ALA A 41 -15.96 39.92 10.30
N LYS A 42 -14.80 40.56 10.46
CA LYS A 42 -14.42 41.77 9.77
C LYS A 42 -14.06 41.55 8.29
N ALA A 43 -13.45 40.42 7.93
CA ALA A 43 -13.17 40.10 6.55
C ALA A 43 -14.45 39.77 5.75
N SER A 44 -15.43 39.10 6.39
CA SER A 44 -16.74 38.84 5.78
C SER A 44 -17.65 40.09 5.65
N SER A 45 -17.37 41.16 6.39
CA SER A 45 -18.19 42.39 6.34
C SER A 45 -17.82 43.39 5.21
N PHE A 46 -16.78 43.10 4.43
CA PHE A 46 -16.41 43.93 3.28
C PHE A 46 -17.08 43.56 1.93
N GLY A 47 -18.01 42.62 1.95
CA GLY A 47 -18.69 42.10 0.75
C GLY A 47 -20.21 42.28 0.68
N SER A 48 -20.85 43.08 1.55
CA SER A 48 -22.30 43.26 1.45
C SER A 48 -22.71 44.72 1.50
N VAL A 49 -22.97 45.30 0.36
CA VAL A 49 -23.83 46.48 0.22
C VAL A 49 -25.09 46.04 -0.53
N ALA A 50 -26.23 46.29 0.16
CA ALA A 50 -27.62 46.42 -0.25
C ALA A 50 -28.49 45.15 -0.30
N GLY A 51 -29.57 45.23 0.51
CA GLY A 51 -30.91 44.79 0.18
C GLY A 51 -31.61 43.80 1.11
N HIS A 52 -32.34 44.31 2.12
CA HIS A 52 -33.32 43.52 2.91
C HIS A 52 -34.35 42.81 2.04
N THR A 53 -34.65 41.55 2.34
CA THR A 53 -36.01 41.07 2.69
C THR A 53 -35.95 39.59 3.13
N SER A 54 -36.88 39.27 4.01
CA SER A 54 -37.06 38.07 4.83
C SER A 54 -37.31 36.72 4.14
N GLU A 55 -36.92 35.70 4.88
CA GLU A 55 -37.54 34.36 4.99
C GLU A 55 -37.30 33.28 3.92
N LYS A 56 -36.79 32.23 4.41
CA LYS A 56 -36.93 30.76 4.19
C LYS A 56 -35.62 30.04 3.95
N SER A 57 -35.35 29.13 4.86
CA SER A 57 -34.28 28.13 4.74
C SER A 57 -34.32 27.38 3.38
N VAL A 58 -33.29 27.60 2.56
CA VAL A 58 -33.04 26.89 1.32
C VAL A 58 -31.67 26.25 1.45
N PRO A 59 -31.47 24.99 1.01
CA PRO A 59 -30.15 24.31 1.11
C PRO A 59 -29.10 25.09 0.35
N TYR A 60 -27.94 25.18 0.97
CA TYR A 60 -26.73 25.86 0.48
C TYR A 60 -26.39 25.43 -0.96
N ALA A 61 -26.72 26.24 -1.93
CA ALA A 61 -26.21 26.12 -3.31
C ALA A 61 -24.99 27.03 -3.41
N SER A 62 -23.81 26.45 -3.56
CA SER A 62 -22.60 27.19 -3.90
C SER A 62 -22.84 28.06 -5.12
N THR A 63 -22.68 29.37 -5.00
CA THR A 63 -22.65 30.31 -6.13
C THR A 63 -21.37 30.07 -6.93
N LEU A 64 -21.43 29.13 -7.88
CA LEU A 64 -20.45 29.00 -8.93
C LEU A 64 -20.58 30.24 -9.83
N LYS A 65 -19.57 31.10 -9.87
CA LYS A 65 -19.46 32.06 -10.98
C LYS A 65 -19.25 31.27 -12.27
N GLU A 66 -20.32 31.02 -12.99
CA GLU A 66 -20.28 30.45 -14.33
C GLU A 66 -19.84 31.55 -15.31
N GLU A 67 -18.56 31.66 -15.58
CA GLU A 67 -18.07 32.29 -16.81
C GLU A 67 -17.44 31.21 -17.69
N ARG A 68 -18.29 30.56 -18.50
CA ARG A 68 -17.82 29.92 -19.70
C ARG A 68 -17.63 30.98 -20.77
N SER A 69 -16.44 31.16 -21.29
CA SER A 69 -16.26 31.74 -22.59
C SER A 69 -16.84 30.80 -23.65
N ALA A 70 -18.07 31.00 -24.04
CA ALA A 70 -18.66 30.31 -25.17
C ALA A 70 -17.85 30.69 -26.42
N GLY A 71 -17.16 29.73 -27.05
CA GLY A 71 -16.70 29.87 -28.40
C GLY A 71 -15.26 29.61 -28.76
N THR A 72 -14.43 29.01 -27.94
CA THR A 72 -13.09 28.56 -28.36
C THR A 72 -13.11 27.05 -28.62
N GLY A 73 -12.97 26.67 -29.88
CA GLY A 73 -12.71 25.28 -30.27
C GLY A 73 -11.38 24.79 -29.74
N PRO A 74 -11.02 23.51 -30.02
CA PRO A 74 -9.78 22.94 -29.57
C PRO A 74 -8.58 23.77 -30.02
N THR A 75 -7.56 23.87 -29.18
CA THR A 75 -6.37 24.69 -29.43
C THR A 75 -5.53 24.20 -30.60
N LYS A 76 -5.72 22.96 -31.01
CA LYS A 76 -5.10 22.33 -32.19
C LYS A 76 -6.11 21.41 -32.87
N PRO A 77 -5.99 21.12 -34.17
CA PRO A 77 -6.79 20.13 -34.87
C PRO A 77 -6.60 18.74 -34.25
N LEU A 78 -7.70 17.98 -34.13
CA LEU A 78 -7.64 16.60 -33.66
C LEU A 78 -6.97 15.71 -34.73
N PRO A 79 -6.00 14.87 -34.35
CA PRO A 79 -5.49 13.84 -35.23
C PRO A 79 -6.54 12.72 -35.41
N ARG A 80 -6.45 12.01 -36.53
CA ARG A 80 -7.33 10.87 -36.80
C ARG A 80 -7.02 9.66 -35.90
N SER A 81 -5.74 9.50 -35.52
CA SER A 81 -5.28 8.39 -34.70
C SER A 81 -4.13 8.80 -33.78
N ALA A 82 -3.94 8.06 -32.71
CA ALA A 82 -2.82 8.19 -31.78
C ALA A 82 -2.42 6.81 -31.25
N ASP A 83 -1.14 6.64 -30.92
CA ASP A 83 -0.69 5.41 -30.24
C ASP A 83 -1.17 5.40 -28.79
N VAL A 84 -1.17 6.57 -28.14
CA VAL A 84 -1.67 6.77 -26.78
C VAL A 84 -2.45 8.08 -26.70
N VAL A 85 -3.64 8.04 -26.12
CA VAL A 85 -4.42 9.23 -25.75
C VAL A 85 -4.42 9.37 -24.23
N VAL A 86 -3.83 10.45 -23.72
CA VAL A 86 -3.83 10.82 -22.30
C VAL A 86 -4.97 11.80 -22.06
N ILE A 87 -5.86 11.51 -21.12
CA ILE A 87 -7.05 12.32 -20.83
C ILE A 87 -6.89 12.99 -19.47
N GLY A 88 -6.82 14.32 -19.48
CA GLY A 88 -6.61 15.20 -18.32
C GLY A 88 -5.25 15.88 -18.33
N GLY A 89 -5.23 17.20 -18.30
CA GLY A 89 -4.06 18.06 -18.37
C GLY A 89 -3.56 18.54 -17.00
N GLY A 90 -3.77 17.76 -15.95
CA GLY A 90 -3.16 17.98 -14.64
C GLY A 90 -1.74 17.42 -14.54
N SER A 91 -1.21 17.37 -13.31
CA SER A 91 0.15 16.90 -13.05
C SER A 91 0.45 15.54 -13.70
N LEU A 92 -0.39 14.54 -13.46
CA LEU A 92 -0.16 13.19 -13.97
C LEU A 92 -0.26 13.07 -15.48
N GLY A 93 -1.22 13.76 -16.10
CA GLY A 93 -1.36 13.76 -17.55
C GLY A 93 -0.15 14.40 -18.23
N CYS A 94 0.32 15.54 -17.72
CA CYS A 94 1.53 16.22 -18.23
C CYS A 94 2.79 15.38 -18.02
N GLN A 95 2.97 14.77 -16.85
CA GLN A 95 4.11 13.90 -16.54
C GLN A 95 4.12 12.63 -17.40
N THR A 96 2.96 11.98 -17.54
CA THR A 96 2.83 10.76 -18.36
C THR A 96 3.13 11.06 -19.83
N THR A 97 2.58 12.14 -20.37
CA THR A 97 2.82 12.58 -21.75
C THR A 97 4.30 12.89 -21.98
N TYR A 98 4.93 13.60 -21.04
CA TYR A 98 6.36 13.92 -21.10
C TYR A 98 7.22 12.65 -21.11
N HIS A 99 6.97 11.71 -20.21
CA HIS A 99 7.78 10.49 -20.13
C HIS A 99 7.55 9.55 -21.33
N LEU A 100 6.31 9.43 -21.85
CA LEU A 100 6.05 8.72 -23.09
C LEU A 100 6.84 9.30 -24.26
N ALA A 101 6.80 10.62 -24.45
CA ALA A 101 7.54 11.30 -25.51
C ALA A 101 9.05 11.18 -25.32
N LYS A 102 9.54 11.28 -24.09
CA LYS A 102 10.98 11.11 -23.75
C LYS A 102 11.48 9.69 -24.01
N MET A 103 10.62 8.70 -23.85
CA MET A 103 10.92 7.28 -24.15
C MET A 103 10.70 6.92 -25.63
N GLY A 104 10.40 7.89 -26.50
CA GLY A 104 10.34 7.73 -27.95
C GLY A 104 8.97 7.45 -28.54
N VAL A 105 7.89 7.52 -27.78
CA VAL A 105 6.53 7.47 -28.33
C VAL A 105 6.18 8.85 -28.89
N THR A 106 6.15 8.98 -30.21
CA THR A 106 5.99 10.28 -30.87
C THR A 106 4.53 10.63 -31.17
N ASN A 107 3.65 9.64 -31.29
CA ASN A 107 2.23 9.83 -31.58
C ASN A 107 1.38 9.76 -30.30
N VAL A 108 1.68 10.67 -29.35
CA VAL A 108 0.96 10.83 -28.08
C VAL A 108 0.09 12.07 -28.16
N VAL A 109 -1.17 11.93 -27.74
CA VAL A 109 -2.13 13.04 -27.69
C VAL A 109 -2.62 13.21 -26.27
N LEU A 110 -2.44 14.39 -25.67
CA LEU A 110 -3.07 14.78 -24.42
C LEU A 110 -4.30 15.63 -24.73
N LEU A 111 -5.45 15.22 -24.19
CA LEU A 111 -6.72 15.94 -24.28
C LEU A 111 -7.08 16.52 -22.92
N GLU A 112 -7.25 17.84 -22.85
CA GLU A 112 -7.74 18.53 -21.67
C GLU A 112 -9.09 19.19 -21.99
N ARG A 113 -10.05 19.01 -21.09
CA ARG A 113 -11.42 19.53 -21.25
C ARG A 113 -11.47 21.05 -21.32
N ASP A 114 -10.69 21.70 -20.47
CA ASP A 114 -10.58 23.17 -20.39
C ASP A 114 -9.15 23.62 -20.73
N ARG A 115 -8.41 24.07 -19.75
CA ARG A 115 -7.00 24.45 -19.83
C ARG A 115 -6.17 23.56 -18.97
N LEU A 116 -4.89 23.43 -19.26
CA LEU A 116 -3.96 22.70 -18.41
C LEU A 116 -4.10 23.16 -16.96
N THR A 117 -4.07 22.21 -16.03
CA THR A 117 -4.14 22.40 -14.57
C THR A 117 -5.49 22.84 -14.00
N SER A 118 -6.53 23.03 -14.81
CA SER A 118 -7.82 23.62 -14.40
C SER A 118 -8.59 22.88 -13.28
N GLY A 119 -8.24 21.62 -13.01
CA GLY A 119 -8.81 20.84 -11.90
C GLY A 119 -8.14 21.14 -10.55
N THR A 120 -7.48 20.13 -9.97
CA THR A 120 -6.79 20.23 -8.67
C THR A 120 -5.42 20.91 -8.77
N THR A 121 -4.69 20.72 -9.87
CA THR A 121 -3.25 21.03 -9.94
C THR A 121 -2.93 22.50 -9.72
N TRP A 122 -3.71 23.44 -10.23
CA TRP A 122 -3.41 24.87 -10.15
C TRP A 122 -3.40 25.44 -8.72
N HIS A 123 -4.16 24.84 -7.83
CA HIS A 123 -4.32 25.31 -6.44
C HIS A 123 -3.55 24.47 -5.41
N THR A 124 -2.79 23.46 -5.83
CA THR A 124 -2.00 22.63 -4.89
C THR A 124 -0.79 23.39 -4.32
N ALA A 125 -0.35 22.99 -3.13
CA ALA A 125 0.75 23.67 -2.44
C ALA A 125 2.13 23.47 -3.12
N GLY A 126 2.30 22.46 -3.96
CA GLY A 126 3.55 22.21 -4.69
C GLY A 126 4.72 21.76 -3.83
N LEU A 127 4.48 21.21 -2.65
CA LEU A 127 5.51 20.67 -1.75
C LEU A 127 6.09 19.36 -2.30
N LEU A 128 7.40 19.16 -2.10
CA LEU A 128 8.08 17.91 -2.35
C LEU A 128 8.92 17.52 -1.14
N TRP A 129 8.60 16.33 -0.58
CA TRP A 129 9.28 15.73 0.55
C TRP A 129 9.97 14.45 0.08
N GLN A 130 11.30 14.34 0.25
CA GLN A 130 12.07 13.20 -0.27
C GLN A 130 11.90 11.91 0.53
N LEU A 131 11.59 12.00 1.82
CA LEU A 131 11.49 10.85 2.71
C LEU A 131 10.04 10.47 3.00
N ARG A 132 9.74 9.18 2.79
CA ARG A 132 8.47 8.53 3.08
C ARG A 132 8.75 7.14 3.66
N PRO A 133 7.82 6.52 4.40
CA PRO A 133 8.00 5.18 4.97
C PRO A 133 7.82 4.05 3.92
N SER A 134 8.39 4.23 2.75
CA SER A 134 8.38 3.29 1.63
C SER A 134 9.59 3.51 0.74
N ASP A 135 10.34 2.46 0.47
CA ASP A 135 11.49 2.46 -0.42
C ASP A 135 11.12 2.88 -1.86
N VAL A 136 9.99 2.38 -2.34
CA VAL A 136 9.47 2.72 -3.69
C VAL A 136 9.12 4.20 -3.76
N GLU A 137 8.42 4.73 -2.75
CA GLU A 137 8.08 6.17 -2.72
C GLU A 137 9.33 7.05 -2.70
N VAL A 138 10.36 6.70 -1.92
CA VAL A 138 11.62 7.46 -1.90
C VAL A 138 12.26 7.54 -3.29
N GLU A 139 12.26 6.44 -4.04
CA GLU A 139 12.79 6.42 -5.41
C GLU A 139 11.90 7.22 -6.40
N LEU A 140 10.57 7.14 -6.28
CA LEU A 140 9.64 7.91 -7.12
C LEU A 140 9.80 9.42 -6.87
N LEU A 141 9.93 9.82 -5.60
CA LEU A 141 10.15 11.21 -5.20
C LEU A 141 11.50 11.74 -5.68
N ALA A 142 12.56 10.93 -5.61
CA ALA A 142 13.88 11.29 -6.14
C ALA A 142 13.80 11.58 -7.64
N HIS A 143 13.11 10.75 -8.41
CA HIS A 143 12.91 10.99 -9.84
C HIS A 143 12.12 12.28 -10.12
N THR A 144 11.01 12.51 -9.38
CA THR A 144 10.24 13.75 -9.53
C THR A 144 11.10 14.98 -9.25
N ARG A 145 11.89 14.94 -8.15
CA ARG A 145 12.80 16.03 -7.80
C ARG A 145 13.80 16.33 -8.93
N ASP A 146 14.42 15.29 -9.48
CA ASP A 146 15.37 15.46 -10.58
C ASP A 146 14.74 16.07 -11.83
N VAL A 147 13.53 15.66 -12.16
CA VAL A 147 12.76 16.23 -13.31
C VAL A 147 12.50 17.71 -13.09
N VAL A 148 11.97 18.10 -11.92
CA VAL A 148 11.52 19.49 -11.70
C VAL A 148 12.65 20.45 -11.31
N SER A 149 13.69 19.96 -10.63
CA SER A 149 14.79 20.81 -10.17
C SER A 149 15.91 21.02 -11.19
N ARG A 150 16.00 20.17 -12.22
CA ARG A 150 17.11 20.17 -13.15
C ARG A 150 16.75 19.86 -14.59
N GLU A 151 16.11 18.67 -14.85
CA GLU A 151 15.95 18.16 -16.22
C GLU A 151 15.09 19.07 -17.09
N LEU A 152 13.96 19.55 -16.61
CA LEU A 152 13.06 20.40 -17.37
C LEU A 152 13.68 21.75 -17.72
N GLU A 153 14.41 22.35 -16.81
CA GLU A 153 15.12 23.61 -17.07
C GLU A 153 16.23 23.42 -18.11
N GLN A 154 17.00 22.35 -18.01
CA GLN A 154 18.03 22.01 -19.01
C GLN A 154 17.45 21.75 -20.40
N GLU A 155 16.30 21.10 -20.48
CA GLU A 155 15.65 20.77 -21.77
C GLU A 155 14.93 21.97 -22.42
N THR A 156 14.33 22.83 -21.63
CA THR A 156 13.41 23.86 -22.12
C THR A 156 13.91 25.30 -21.95
N GLY A 157 14.89 25.51 -21.09
CA GLY A 157 15.30 26.85 -20.64
C GLY A 157 14.27 27.56 -19.76
N LEU A 158 13.23 26.85 -19.28
CA LEU A 158 12.16 27.40 -18.46
C LEU A 158 12.29 26.89 -17.02
N HIS A 159 12.13 27.80 -16.08
CA HIS A 159 12.16 27.48 -14.64
C HIS A 159 10.81 26.91 -14.19
N THR A 160 10.83 25.85 -13.39
CA THR A 160 9.64 25.20 -12.82
C THR A 160 9.16 25.83 -11.50
N GLY A 161 9.78 26.92 -11.07
CA GLY A 161 9.53 27.49 -9.76
C GLY A 161 10.14 26.70 -8.60
N TRP A 162 11.11 25.80 -8.87
CA TRP A 162 11.77 25.02 -7.83
C TRP A 162 12.56 25.91 -6.86
N ILE A 163 12.24 25.75 -5.56
CA ILE A 163 12.93 26.41 -4.46
C ILE A 163 13.36 25.32 -3.46
N GLU A 164 14.66 25.15 -3.30
CA GLU A 164 15.25 24.17 -2.37
C GLU A 164 15.54 24.87 -1.04
N ASN A 165 14.50 25.03 -0.21
CA ASN A 165 14.60 25.69 1.09
C ASN A 165 14.64 24.72 2.27
N GLY A 166 14.57 23.40 2.00
CA GLY A 166 14.60 22.37 3.01
C GLY A 166 13.24 22.07 3.64
N GLY A 167 13.18 20.99 4.39
CA GLY A 167 12.00 20.52 5.10
C GLY A 167 12.29 20.09 6.52
N LEU A 168 11.42 20.50 7.45
CA LEU A 168 11.44 20.13 8.86
C LEU A 168 10.24 19.24 9.17
N PHE A 169 10.51 18.06 9.71
CA PHE A 169 9.50 17.14 10.23
C PHE A 169 9.53 17.22 11.75
N ILE A 170 8.50 17.78 12.37
CA ILE A 170 8.45 18.11 13.78
C ILE A 170 7.89 16.94 14.59
N ALA A 171 8.57 16.55 15.68
CA ALA A 171 8.11 15.52 16.59
C ALA A 171 7.82 16.08 17.98
N SER A 172 6.56 16.10 18.37
CA SER A 172 6.09 16.52 19.70
C SER A 172 5.95 15.34 20.67
N ASN A 173 6.22 14.12 20.20
CA ASN A 173 6.27 12.93 21.03
C ASN A 173 7.38 11.96 20.60
N LYS A 174 7.71 11.01 21.50
CA LYS A 174 8.82 10.07 21.24
C LYS A 174 8.56 9.15 20.06
N GLN A 175 7.36 8.63 19.89
CA GLN A 175 7.02 7.68 18.81
C GLN A 175 7.14 8.34 17.44
N ARG A 176 6.74 9.61 17.32
CA ARG A 176 6.93 10.40 16.10
C ARG A 176 8.40 10.60 15.77
N LEU A 177 9.24 10.90 16.76
CA LEU A 177 10.66 10.99 16.54
C LEU A 177 11.27 9.64 16.13
N ASP A 178 10.81 8.55 16.73
CA ASP A 178 11.23 7.19 16.37
C ASP A 178 10.85 6.87 14.91
N GLU A 179 9.64 7.25 14.45
CA GLU A 179 9.26 7.16 13.03
C GLU A 179 10.22 7.93 12.14
N TYR A 180 10.54 9.17 12.47
CA TYR A 180 11.44 10.00 11.67
C TYR A 180 12.87 9.44 11.62
N LYS A 181 13.35 8.84 12.71
CA LYS A 181 14.64 8.14 12.71
C LYS A 181 14.62 6.90 11.80
N ARG A 182 13.47 6.24 11.66
CA ARG A 182 13.29 5.15 10.69
C ARG A 182 13.38 5.68 9.25
N LEU A 183 12.76 6.83 8.94
CA LEU A 183 12.88 7.49 7.63
C LEU A 183 14.33 7.87 7.33
N MET A 184 15.06 8.39 8.30
CA MET A 184 16.48 8.72 8.16
C MET A 184 17.32 7.49 7.84
N SER A 185 17.09 6.35 8.52
CA SER A 185 17.78 5.09 8.24
C SER A 185 17.55 4.63 6.79
N LEU A 186 16.31 4.67 6.32
CA LEU A 186 15.98 4.36 4.91
C LEU A 186 16.66 5.36 3.95
N GLY A 187 16.65 6.64 4.29
CA GLY A 187 17.31 7.70 3.51
C GLY A 187 18.79 7.44 3.28
N LYS A 188 19.51 6.89 4.27
CA LYS A 188 20.93 6.52 4.14
C LYS A 188 21.17 5.47 3.05
N VAL A 189 20.23 4.57 2.84
CA VAL A 189 20.30 3.55 1.78
C VAL A 189 20.14 4.16 0.39
N TYR A 190 19.31 5.19 0.26
CA TYR A 190 18.97 5.85 -1.00
C TYR A 190 19.74 7.16 -1.23
N GLY A 191 20.70 7.49 -0.38
CA GLY A 191 21.53 8.70 -0.53
C GLY A 191 20.76 10.00 -0.26
N VAL A 192 19.69 9.97 0.49
CA VAL A 192 18.97 11.18 0.92
C VAL A 192 19.61 11.74 2.17
N GLU A 193 20.17 12.94 2.03
CA GLU A 193 20.77 13.69 3.14
C GLU A 193 19.69 14.11 4.15
N SER A 194 19.88 13.76 5.42
CA SER A 194 18.95 14.13 6.49
C SER A 194 19.63 14.12 7.86
N TYR A 195 19.08 14.91 8.79
CA TYR A 195 19.63 15.11 10.13
C TYR A 195 18.54 15.11 11.18
N VAL A 196 18.78 14.47 12.32
CA VAL A 196 17.93 14.61 13.50
C VAL A 196 18.48 15.76 14.36
N LEU A 197 17.69 16.82 14.49
CA LEU A 197 18.04 18.03 15.23
C LEU A 197 17.44 18.02 16.64
N SER A 198 18.18 18.58 17.61
CA SER A 198 17.64 18.91 18.92
C SER A 198 16.65 20.08 18.83
N PRO A 199 15.81 20.33 19.86
CA PRO A 199 14.98 21.52 19.91
C PRO A 199 15.75 22.84 19.75
N ALA A 200 16.94 22.96 20.35
CA ALA A 200 17.79 24.14 20.22
C ALA A 200 18.26 24.33 18.77
N GLN A 201 18.77 23.29 18.13
CA GLN A 201 19.18 23.35 16.71
C GLN A 201 17.99 23.63 15.78
N THR A 202 16.79 23.15 16.11
CA THR A 202 15.57 23.46 15.36
C THR A 202 15.23 24.95 15.51
N LYS A 203 15.36 25.50 16.71
CA LYS A 203 15.15 26.94 16.98
C LYS A 203 16.15 27.83 16.23
N ASP A 204 17.41 27.41 16.13
CA ASP A 204 18.45 28.13 15.38
C ASP A 204 18.10 28.19 13.89
N LEU A 205 17.57 27.09 13.34
CA LEU A 205 17.18 26.98 11.94
C LEU A 205 15.84 27.68 11.64
N TYR A 206 14.93 27.73 12.63
CA TYR A 206 13.62 28.35 12.50
C TYR A 206 13.31 29.22 13.73
N PRO A 207 13.88 30.44 13.83
CA PRO A 207 13.78 31.30 15.03
C PRO A 207 12.38 31.67 15.49
N LEU A 208 11.40 31.68 14.57
CA LEU A 208 10.00 31.99 14.89
C LEU A 208 9.24 30.80 15.51
N MET A 209 9.83 29.59 15.48
CA MET A 209 9.16 28.38 15.95
C MET A 209 9.16 28.26 17.48
N ASN A 210 8.02 27.86 18.05
CA ASN A 210 7.98 27.34 19.41
C ASN A 210 8.51 25.90 19.42
N VAL A 211 9.53 25.63 20.24
CA VAL A 211 10.21 24.34 20.34
C VAL A 211 10.12 23.71 21.73
N ASP A 212 9.34 24.29 22.64
CA ASP A 212 9.29 23.92 24.06
C ASP A 212 8.74 22.50 24.30
N ASP A 213 7.90 22.00 23.39
CA ASP A 213 7.28 20.67 23.43
C ASP A 213 8.00 19.62 22.57
N LEU A 214 9.12 19.98 21.91
CA LEU A 214 9.75 19.10 20.95
C LEU A 214 10.63 18.01 21.57
N TYR A 215 10.48 16.79 21.05
CA TYR A 215 11.46 15.69 21.22
C TYR A 215 12.62 15.81 20.25
N GLY A 216 12.39 16.36 19.08
CA GLY A 216 13.39 16.57 18.04
C GLY A 216 12.73 16.83 16.68
N THR A 217 13.57 17.00 15.68
CA THR A 217 13.14 17.32 14.31
C THR A 217 13.98 16.55 13.31
N LEU A 218 13.33 15.99 12.28
CA LEU A 218 14.07 15.50 11.10
C LEU A 218 14.18 16.64 10.09
N TYR A 219 15.40 17.01 9.75
CA TYR A 219 15.71 18.00 8.73
C TYR A 219 16.21 17.36 7.45
N VAL A 220 15.57 17.70 6.32
CA VAL A 220 15.93 17.22 4.97
C VAL A 220 16.30 18.45 4.13
N PRO A 221 17.60 18.77 3.96
CA PRO A 221 18.06 20.04 3.37
C PRO A 221 17.58 20.26 1.91
N LYS A 222 17.43 19.17 1.15
CA LYS A 222 17.10 19.22 -0.29
C LYS A 222 15.62 19.00 -0.60
N ASP A 223 14.77 19.10 0.40
CA ASP A 223 13.33 19.24 0.19
C ASP A 223 13.01 20.65 -0.33
N GLY A 224 11.90 20.80 -1.01
CA GLY A 224 11.56 22.08 -1.58
C GLY A 224 10.13 22.19 -2.08
N THR A 225 9.91 23.23 -2.86
CA THR A 225 8.62 23.52 -3.51
C THR A 225 8.80 23.79 -4.99
N MET A 226 7.75 23.57 -5.76
CA MET A 226 7.66 23.92 -7.18
C MET A 226 6.40 24.74 -7.45
N ASP A 227 6.39 25.47 -8.57
CA ASP A 227 5.16 26.05 -9.11
C ASP A 227 4.39 24.98 -9.88
N PRO A 228 3.19 24.55 -9.40
CA PRO A 228 2.44 23.49 -10.06
C PRO A 228 2.03 23.82 -11.49
N ALA A 229 1.53 25.02 -11.74
CA ALA A 229 1.09 25.43 -13.06
C ALA A 229 2.28 25.63 -14.02
N GLY A 230 3.35 26.28 -13.56
CA GLY A 230 4.59 26.45 -14.30
C GLY A 230 5.24 25.13 -14.66
N THR A 231 5.29 24.18 -13.72
CA THR A 231 5.80 22.82 -13.97
C THR A 231 5.02 22.10 -15.06
N CYS A 232 3.67 22.13 -15.02
CA CYS A 232 2.86 21.46 -16.03
C CYS A 232 2.98 22.14 -17.41
N THR A 233 3.08 23.46 -17.44
CA THR A 233 3.32 24.20 -18.69
C THR A 233 4.67 23.83 -19.31
N THR A 234 5.71 23.71 -18.49
CA THR A 234 7.05 23.31 -18.92
C THR A 234 7.07 21.87 -19.43
N LEU A 235 6.41 20.95 -18.74
CA LEU A 235 6.22 19.55 -19.19
C LEU A 235 5.51 19.49 -20.54
N ALA A 236 4.43 20.25 -20.72
CA ALA A 236 3.68 20.29 -21.99
C ALA A 236 4.53 20.83 -23.15
N ARG A 237 5.38 21.82 -22.90
CA ARG A 237 6.33 22.33 -23.90
C ARG A 237 7.42 21.33 -24.25
N ALA A 238 8.01 20.68 -23.25
CA ALA A 238 8.99 19.63 -23.47
C ALA A 238 8.42 18.46 -24.24
N SER A 239 7.17 18.07 -23.93
CA SER A 239 6.45 17.01 -24.64
C SER A 239 6.18 17.38 -26.10
N SER A 240 5.71 18.60 -26.33
CA SER A 240 5.41 19.09 -27.69
C SER A 240 6.68 19.22 -28.56
N ALA A 241 7.81 19.60 -27.97
CA ALA A 241 9.10 19.65 -28.66
C ALA A 241 9.57 18.25 -29.10
N ARG A 242 9.06 17.17 -28.46
CA ARG A 242 9.33 15.77 -28.82
C ARG A 242 8.25 15.14 -29.71
N GLY A 243 7.27 15.91 -30.17
CA GLY A 243 6.24 15.49 -31.11
C GLY A 243 4.89 15.15 -30.49
N ALA A 244 4.72 15.17 -29.17
CA ALA A 244 3.43 14.99 -28.55
C ALA A 244 2.48 16.17 -28.83
N GLN A 245 1.19 15.90 -28.95
CA GLN A 245 0.17 16.92 -29.19
C GLN A 245 -0.60 17.20 -27.90
N VAL A 246 -0.50 18.38 -27.36
CA VAL A 246 -1.29 18.86 -26.22
C VAL A 246 -2.44 19.70 -26.75
N ILE A 247 -3.68 19.27 -26.53
CA ILE A 247 -4.90 19.85 -27.05
C ILE A 247 -5.82 20.23 -25.89
N GLU A 248 -5.99 21.52 -25.66
CA GLU A 248 -6.89 22.10 -24.66
C GLU A 248 -8.27 22.40 -25.28
N ASN A 249 -9.28 22.69 -24.46
CA ASN A 249 -10.67 22.94 -24.84
C ASN A 249 -11.27 21.76 -25.63
N CYS A 250 -10.92 20.55 -25.28
CA CYS A 250 -11.34 19.33 -25.97
C CYS A 250 -11.93 18.29 -25.01
N PRO A 251 -13.20 18.46 -24.61
CA PRO A 251 -13.89 17.51 -23.74
C PRO A 251 -14.04 16.15 -24.39
N VAL A 252 -13.65 15.09 -23.68
CA VAL A 252 -13.94 13.71 -24.03
C VAL A 252 -15.38 13.40 -23.65
N THR A 253 -16.14 12.83 -24.58
CA THR A 253 -17.56 12.51 -24.43
C THR A 253 -17.85 11.01 -24.42
N GLY A 254 -16.88 10.20 -24.87
CA GLY A 254 -17.01 8.75 -24.89
C GLY A 254 -15.69 8.04 -25.12
N ILE A 255 -15.64 6.78 -24.73
CA ILE A 255 -14.54 5.88 -25.03
C ILE A 255 -15.13 4.64 -25.67
N ARG A 256 -14.73 4.38 -26.91
CA ARG A 256 -15.23 3.24 -27.66
C ARG A 256 -14.43 1.99 -27.32
N VAL A 257 -15.14 0.96 -26.88
CA VAL A 257 -14.59 -0.35 -26.54
C VAL A 257 -15.18 -1.39 -27.48
N LYS A 258 -14.34 -2.27 -28.01
CA LYS A 258 -14.75 -3.40 -28.83
C LYS A 258 -14.41 -4.69 -28.11
N THR A 259 -15.32 -5.67 -28.15
CA THR A 259 -15.05 -7.03 -27.71
C THR A 259 -14.56 -7.85 -28.90
N ASP A 260 -13.41 -8.50 -28.76
CA ASP A 260 -12.86 -9.38 -29.79
C ASP A 260 -13.50 -10.79 -29.77
N ASP A 261 -13.08 -11.64 -30.70
CA ASP A 261 -13.64 -13.00 -30.86
C ASP A 261 -13.33 -13.94 -29.66
N LEU A 262 -12.40 -13.54 -28.79
CA LEU A 262 -12.05 -14.23 -27.55
C LEU A 262 -12.83 -13.67 -26.34
N GLY A 263 -13.73 -12.71 -26.55
CA GLY A 263 -14.49 -12.06 -25.49
C GLY A 263 -13.72 -10.97 -24.74
N VAL A 264 -12.53 -10.58 -25.21
CA VAL A 264 -11.68 -9.58 -24.56
C VAL A 264 -12.11 -8.18 -25.00
N ARG A 265 -12.39 -7.32 -24.02
CA ARG A 265 -12.75 -5.92 -24.25
C ARG A 265 -11.50 -5.07 -24.44
N ARG A 266 -11.43 -4.30 -25.52
CA ARG A 266 -10.29 -3.46 -25.87
C ARG A 266 -10.71 -2.05 -26.26
N VAL A 267 -9.92 -1.05 -25.85
CA VAL A 267 -10.06 0.33 -26.33
C VAL A 267 -9.78 0.36 -27.82
N VAL A 268 -10.60 1.12 -28.57
CA VAL A 268 -10.41 1.34 -30.02
C VAL A 268 -10.47 2.82 -30.43
N ALA A 269 -11.13 3.69 -29.66
CA ALA A 269 -11.19 5.12 -29.96
C ALA A 269 -11.62 5.95 -28.75
N VAL A 270 -11.29 7.25 -28.80
CA VAL A 270 -11.80 8.30 -27.92
C VAL A 270 -12.70 9.23 -28.72
N GLU A 271 -13.89 9.49 -28.19
CA GLU A 271 -14.86 10.41 -28.77
C GLU A 271 -14.83 11.75 -28.05
N THR A 272 -14.87 12.84 -28.81
CA THR A 272 -14.89 14.20 -28.27
C THR A 272 -16.00 15.01 -28.95
N LEU A 273 -16.30 16.20 -28.43
CA LEU A 273 -17.21 17.15 -29.09
C LEU A 273 -16.73 17.59 -30.49
N HIS A 274 -15.44 17.38 -30.80
CA HIS A 274 -14.80 17.91 -32.02
C HIS A 274 -14.37 16.80 -32.99
N GLY A 275 -14.67 15.55 -32.70
CA GLY A 275 -14.36 14.39 -33.53
C GLY A 275 -13.88 13.20 -32.73
N THR A 276 -13.43 12.16 -33.43
CA THR A 276 -12.98 10.91 -32.87
C THR A 276 -11.49 10.71 -33.13
N VAL A 277 -10.75 10.21 -32.15
CA VAL A 277 -9.35 9.79 -32.28
C VAL A 277 -9.29 8.28 -32.11
N GLU A 278 -8.85 7.57 -33.15
CA GLU A 278 -8.62 6.14 -33.07
C GLU A 278 -7.36 5.87 -32.25
N THR A 279 -7.45 4.98 -31.26
CA THR A 279 -6.32 4.63 -30.40
C THR A 279 -6.51 3.27 -29.74
N PRO A 280 -5.44 2.45 -29.60
CA PRO A 280 -5.48 1.22 -28.82
C PRO A 280 -5.22 1.45 -27.32
N CYS A 281 -4.83 2.66 -26.91
CA CYS A 281 -4.43 2.96 -25.54
C CYS A 281 -4.96 4.32 -25.06
N VAL A 282 -5.65 4.29 -23.92
CA VAL A 282 -6.16 5.46 -23.20
C VAL A 282 -5.56 5.49 -21.82
N VAL A 283 -5.16 6.66 -21.34
CA VAL A 283 -4.69 6.87 -19.96
C VAL A 283 -5.63 7.85 -19.27
N ASN A 284 -6.32 7.37 -18.25
CA ASN A 284 -7.24 8.18 -17.44
C ASN A 284 -6.48 8.93 -16.34
N CYS A 285 -6.16 10.20 -16.62
CA CYS A 285 -5.54 11.14 -15.70
C CYS A 285 -6.51 12.25 -15.26
N ALA A 286 -7.81 11.93 -15.20
CA ALA A 286 -8.88 12.91 -15.00
C ALA A 286 -9.14 13.28 -13.52
N GLY A 287 -8.23 12.98 -12.58
CA GLY A 287 -8.32 13.39 -11.17
C GLY A 287 -9.66 12.98 -10.52
N ALA A 288 -10.37 13.93 -9.94
CA ALA A 288 -11.69 13.70 -9.32
C ALA A 288 -12.77 13.25 -10.31
N TRP A 289 -12.59 13.49 -11.61
CA TRP A 289 -13.50 13.07 -12.67
C TRP A 289 -13.18 11.68 -13.23
N ALA A 290 -12.11 11.03 -12.76
CA ALA A 290 -11.68 9.72 -13.25
C ALA A 290 -12.76 8.62 -13.16
N PRO A 291 -13.63 8.55 -12.12
CA PRO A 291 -14.73 7.60 -12.09
C PRO A 291 -15.72 7.78 -13.26
N LYS A 292 -16.05 9.02 -13.61
CA LYS A 292 -16.96 9.30 -14.75
C LYS A 292 -16.36 8.87 -16.09
N LEU A 293 -15.06 9.14 -16.27
CA LEU A 293 -14.32 8.72 -17.46
C LEU A 293 -14.24 7.19 -17.55
N GLY A 294 -14.00 6.51 -16.40
CA GLY A 294 -14.02 5.05 -16.32
C GLY A 294 -15.35 4.46 -16.74
N GLN A 295 -16.47 5.05 -16.30
CA GLN A 295 -17.82 4.60 -16.67
C GLN A 295 -18.06 4.63 -18.19
N MET A 296 -17.46 5.57 -18.94
CA MET A 296 -17.57 5.62 -20.40
C MET A 296 -17.02 4.36 -21.08
N ALA A 297 -16.07 3.67 -20.44
CA ALA A 297 -15.48 2.43 -20.93
C ALA A 297 -15.97 1.19 -20.16
N GLY A 298 -16.78 1.36 -19.11
CA GLY A 298 -17.18 0.27 -18.21
C GLY A 298 -16.03 -0.20 -17.33
N VAL A 299 -15.24 0.74 -16.82
CA VAL A 299 -14.12 0.53 -15.89
C VAL A 299 -14.48 1.14 -14.55
N ASN A 300 -14.28 0.38 -13.46
CA ASN A 300 -14.45 0.86 -12.11
C ASN A 300 -13.20 1.61 -11.63
N VAL A 301 -13.38 2.83 -11.11
CA VAL A 301 -12.31 3.66 -10.56
C VAL A 301 -12.67 4.00 -9.11
N PRO A 302 -12.11 3.28 -8.12
CA PRO A 302 -12.52 3.38 -6.71
C PRO A 302 -11.86 4.56 -6.01
N LEU A 303 -12.34 5.76 -6.28
CA LEU A 303 -11.92 6.99 -5.59
C LEU A 303 -13.11 7.88 -5.29
N VAL A 304 -12.93 8.79 -4.35
CA VAL A 304 -13.88 9.85 -4.02
C VAL A 304 -13.22 11.21 -4.13
N ALA A 305 -14.05 12.22 -4.43
CA ALA A 305 -13.63 13.62 -4.38
C ALA A 305 -13.95 14.21 -3.00
N MET A 306 -12.98 14.91 -2.42
CA MET A 306 -13.14 15.61 -1.13
C MET A 306 -12.60 17.03 -1.23
N HIS A 307 -13.05 17.88 -0.33
CA HIS A 307 -12.47 19.21 -0.12
C HIS A 307 -11.10 19.06 0.53
N HIS A 308 -10.14 19.84 0.05
CA HIS A 308 -8.86 20.02 0.71
C HIS A 308 -8.47 21.48 0.69
N ALA A 309 -7.93 21.98 1.81
CA ALA A 309 -7.79 23.41 2.01
C ALA A 309 -6.47 23.83 2.64
N TYR A 310 -6.08 25.04 2.33
CA TYR A 310 -5.08 25.80 3.07
C TYR A 310 -5.44 27.30 3.06
N VAL A 311 -4.85 28.05 3.97
CA VAL A 311 -4.93 29.50 3.97
C VAL A 311 -3.56 30.09 3.73
N VAL A 312 -3.51 31.28 3.12
CA VAL A 312 -2.31 32.08 2.94
C VAL A 312 -2.38 33.27 3.92
N THR A 313 -1.33 33.44 4.70
CA THR A 313 -1.25 34.52 5.68
C THR A 313 -0.90 35.86 5.03
N GLU A 314 -1.10 36.95 5.76
CA GLU A 314 -0.41 38.20 5.51
C GLU A 314 1.10 38.04 5.74
N ARG A 315 1.87 39.08 5.42
CA ARG A 315 3.32 39.13 5.59
C ARG A 315 3.73 38.84 7.05
N ILE A 316 4.76 38.01 7.22
CA ILE A 316 5.38 37.72 8.52
C ILE A 316 6.83 38.21 8.47
N GLU A 317 7.21 39.08 9.38
CA GLU A 317 8.58 39.55 9.47
C GLU A 317 9.51 38.42 9.93
N GLY A 318 10.64 38.25 9.26
CA GLY A 318 11.65 37.27 9.60
C GLY A 318 11.39 35.86 9.07
N ILE A 319 10.33 35.63 8.24
CA ILE A 319 9.99 34.31 7.70
C ILE A 319 10.81 33.94 6.45
N GLN A 320 11.51 34.89 5.83
CA GLN A 320 12.19 34.70 4.57
C GLN A 320 13.27 33.59 4.67
N ASN A 321 13.38 32.76 3.65
CA ASN A 321 14.36 31.68 3.50
C ASN A 321 14.26 30.56 4.56
N MET A 322 13.16 30.50 5.32
CA MET A 322 12.94 29.43 6.27
C MET A 322 12.52 28.12 5.57
N PRO A 323 12.86 26.94 6.14
CA PRO A 323 12.41 25.66 5.62
C PRO A 323 10.89 25.51 5.67
N ASN A 324 10.33 24.63 4.83
CA ASN A 324 8.97 24.17 5.00
C ASN A 324 8.85 23.27 6.22
N VAL A 325 7.67 23.25 6.86
CA VAL A 325 7.43 22.53 8.11
C VAL A 325 6.31 21.54 7.94
N ARG A 326 6.48 20.32 8.45
CA ARG A 326 5.40 19.35 8.69
C ARG A 326 5.34 19.05 10.18
N ASP A 327 4.29 19.52 10.83
CA ASP A 327 3.96 19.18 12.20
C ASP A 327 2.75 18.23 12.20
N HIS A 328 3.03 16.94 12.04
CA HIS A 328 2.00 15.91 11.93
C HIS A 328 1.19 15.75 13.21
N ASP A 329 1.80 15.95 14.38
CA ASP A 329 1.13 15.79 15.67
C ASP A 329 0.12 16.94 15.91
N ALA A 330 0.40 18.12 15.36
CA ALA A 330 -0.52 19.27 15.35
C ALA A 330 -1.45 19.28 14.11
N SER A 331 -1.34 18.29 13.24
CA SER A 331 -2.08 18.16 11.97
C SER A 331 -1.97 19.39 11.07
N VAL A 332 -0.73 19.92 10.92
CA VAL A 332 -0.46 21.12 10.12
C VAL A 332 0.82 21.01 9.32
N TYR A 333 0.81 21.60 8.11
CA TYR A 333 2.01 21.96 7.40
C TYR A 333 2.12 23.47 7.22
N LEU A 334 3.33 23.98 7.19
CA LEU A 334 3.65 25.38 6.95
C LEU A 334 4.57 25.46 5.73
N ARG A 335 4.05 25.98 4.62
CA ARG A 335 4.83 26.18 3.41
C ARG A 335 5.26 27.63 3.30
N LEU A 336 6.53 27.87 3.08
CA LEU A 336 7.02 29.20 2.79
C LEU A 336 6.48 29.68 1.42
N GLN A 337 5.86 30.85 1.41
CA GLN A 337 5.34 31.49 0.20
C GLN A 337 5.75 32.98 0.17
N GLY A 338 6.95 33.24 -0.34
CA GLY A 338 7.55 34.56 -0.32
C GLY A 338 7.85 35.02 1.12
N ASP A 339 7.15 36.03 1.59
CA ASP A 339 7.21 36.59 2.94
C ASP A 339 5.98 36.20 3.81
N ALA A 340 5.24 35.18 3.39
CA ALA A 340 4.06 34.65 4.05
C ALA A 340 4.15 33.12 4.23
N LEU A 341 3.17 32.54 4.92
CA LEU A 341 3.00 31.10 5.06
C LEU A 341 1.68 30.64 4.43
N SER A 342 1.73 29.52 3.73
CA SER A 342 0.56 28.69 3.48
C SER A 342 0.42 27.70 4.64
N VAL A 343 -0.75 27.69 5.28
CA VAL A 343 -1.10 26.84 6.42
C VAL A 343 -2.19 25.88 6.01
N GLY A 344 -1.92 24.58 6.05
CA GLY A 344 -2.87 23.53 5.70
C GLY A 344 -2.64 22.27 6.52
N GLY A 345 -3.49 21.26 6.32
CA GLY A 345 -3.38 20.00 7.04
C GLY A 345 -4.44 19.01 6.58
N TYR A 346 -4.61 17.94 7.35
CA TYR A 346 -5.61 16.91 7.12
C TYR A 346 -6.49 16.77 8.36
N GLU A 347 -7.73 17.13 8.22
CA GLU A 347 -8.72 17.03 9.27
C GLU A 347 -9.19 15.58 9.46
N SER A 348 -9.59 15.27 10.71
CA SER A 348 -10.15 13.96 11.05
C SER A 348 -11.58 13.75 10.52
N ASN A 349 -12.23 14.81 10.08
CA ASN A 349 -13.59 14.78 9.53
C ASN A 349 -13.64 15.52 8.16
N PRO A 350 -13.09 14.91 7.07
CA PRO A 350 -13.07 15.54 5.76
C PRO A 350 -14.46 15.67 5.13
N ILE A 351 -14.61 16.63 4.24
CA ILE A 351 -15.85 16.93 3.54
C ILE A 351 -15.85 16.29 2.16
N PHE A 352 -16.85 15.47 1.86
CA PHE A 352 -17.03 14.89 0.53
C PHE A 352 -17.59 15.90 -0.47
N TRP A 353 -17.02 15.93 -1.67
CA TRP A 353 -17.64 16.63 -2.80
C TRP A 353 -18.63 15.68 -3.50
N GLU A 354 -19.87 15.67 -3.06
CA GLU A 354 -20.89 14.67 -3.45
C GLU A 354 -21.27 14.72 -4.94
N LYS A 355 -21.31 15.91 -5.53
CA LYS A 355 -21.73 16.12 -6.91
C LYS A 355 -20.60 16.75 -7.71
N VAL A 356 -19.71 15.91 -8.23
CA VAL A 356 -18.61 16.34 -9.07
C VAL A 356 -19.15 16.94 -10.38
N SER A 357 -18.98 18.26 -10.52
CA SER A 357 -19.49 19.01 -11.67
C SER A 357 -18.56 18.93 -12.87
N ASP A 358 -19.12 18.69 -14.06
CA ASP A 358 -18.37 18.71 -15.32
C ASP A 358 -18.05 20.13 -15.80
N LYS A 359 -18.66 21.14 -15.20
CA LYS A 359 -18.43 22.56 -15.50
C LYS A 359 -17.38 23.22 -14.62
N PHE A 360 -16.83 22.48 -13.63
CA PHE A 360 -15.84 23.00 -12.72
C PHE A 360 -14.47 23.13 -13.38
N ALA A 361 -13.94 24.35 -13.41
CA ALA A 361 -12.60 24.68 -13.90
C ALA A 361 -12.09 25.92 -13.18
N PHE A 362 -10.86 25.90 -12.67
CA PHE A 362 -10.26 26.98 -11.88
C PHE A 362 -11.14 27.51 -10.74
N GLY A 363 -11.99 26.64 -10.20
CA GLY A 363 -12.93 26.98 -9.13
C GLY A 363 -12.35 26.66 -7.75
N LEU A 364 -12.89 27.32 -6.73
CA LEU A 364 -12.65 27.04 -5.32
C LEU A 364 -13.99 26.93 -4.59
N PHE A 365 -13.99 26.20 -3.48
CA PHE A 365 -15.10 26.14 -2.55
C PHE A 365 -14.93 27.17 -1.44
N ASP A 366 -16.02 27.52 -0.79
CA ASP A 366 -15.95 28.25 0.47
C ASP A 366 -15.30 27.37 1.54
N LEU A 367 -14.45 27.97 2.37
CA LEU A 367 -13.77 27.27 3.43
C LEU A 367 -14.71 27.06 4.62
N ASP A 368 -14.88 25.82 5.05
CA ASP A 368 -15.54 25.48 6.30
C ASP A 368 -14.58 25.74 7.46
N TRP A 369 -14.79 26.83 8.18
CA TRP A 369 -13.94 27.26 9.27
C TRP A 369 -14.04 26.37 10.50
N ASP A 370 -15.19 25.76 10.77
CA ASP A 370 -15.36 24.86 11.91
C ASP A 370 -14.54 23.57 11.73
N VAL A 371 -14.43 23.09 10.51
CA VAL A 371 -13.57 21.97 10.15
C VAL A 371 -12.09 22.38 10.11
N PHE A 372 -11.77 23.56 9.59
CA PHE A 372 -10.39 23.99 9.35
C PHE A 372 -9.67 24.56 10.58
N ILE A 373 -10.40 25.02 11.60
CA ILE A 373 -9.84 25.75 12.74
C ILE A 373 -8.74 25.00 13.50
N GLN A 374 -8.77 23.67 13.50
CA GLN A 374 -7.73 22.83 14.12
C GLN A 374 -6.33 23.12 13.56
N HIS A 375 -6.24 23.35 12.26
CA HIS A 375 -4.97 23.65 11.60
C HIS A 375 -4.44 25.03 11.99
N ILE A 376 -5.32 26.00 12.13
CA ILE A 376 -4.95 27.34 12.60
C ILE A 376 -4.45 27.29 14.05
N GLN A 377 -5.11 26.53 14.93
CA GLN A 377 -4.67 26.35 16.31
C GLN A 377 -3.30 25.66 16.38
N GLY A 378 -3.10 24.59 15.61
CA GLY A 378 -1.81 23.91 15.50
C GLY A 378 -0.70 24.83 14.98
N ALA A 379 -1.00 25.63 13.96
CA ALA A 379 -0.05 26.56 13.37
C ALA A 379 0.34 27.68 14.35
N ILE A 380 -0.61 28.25 15.09
CA ILE A 380 -0.33 29.29 16.13
C ILE A 380 0.52 28.71 17.25
N ASN A 381 0.22 27.49 17.71
CA ASN A 381 1.02 26.84 18.74
C ASN A 381 2.46 26.64 18.28
N ARG A 382 2.65 26.28 17.01
CA ARG A 382 4.00 26.06 16.44
C ARG A 382 4.72 27.34 16.07
N VAL A 383 4.04 28.33 15.51
CA VAL A 383 4.59 29.64 15.15
C VAL A 383 3.72 30.72 15.77
N PRO A 384 4.02 31.18 17.03
CA PRO A 384 3.18 32.10 17.78
C PRO A 384 2.94 33.46 17.10
N ALA A 385 3.82 33.90 16.21
CA ALA A 385 3.63 35.11 15.42
C ALA A 385 2.33 35.10 14.59
N LEU A 386 1.80 33.90 14.27
CA LEU A 386 0.55 33.72 13.53
C LEU A 386 -0.67 34.19 14.31
N GLU A 387 -0.64 34.29 15.65
CA GLU A 387 -1.76 34.82 16.46
C GLU A 387 -2.11 36.27 16.11
N GLN A 388 -1.09 37.04 15.68
CA GLN A 388 -1.25 38.45 15.30
C GLN A 388 -1.24 38.66 13.77
N THR A 389 -1.11 37.62 13.00
CA THR A 389 -1.02 37.67 11.54
C THR A 389 -2.40 37.46 10.93
N GLY A 390 -2.79 38.33 10.00
CA GLY A 390 -4.04 38.20 9.24
C GLY A 390 -3.99 37.08 8.18
N ILE A 391 -5.15 36.69 7.71
CA ILE A 391 -5.30 35.75 6.57
C ILE A 391 -5.58 36.58 5.32
N LYS A 392 -4.70 36.41 4.32
CA LYS A 392 -4.79 37.09 3.03
C LYS A 392 -5.78 36.42 2.09
N SER A 393 -5.76 35.09 2.05
CA SER A 393 -6.65 34.31 1.17
C SER A 393 -6.87 32.91 1.70
N THR A 394 -7.98 32.33 1.29
CA THR A 394 -8.33 30.92 1.50
C THR A 394 -8.31 30.17 0.19
N VAL A 395 -7.83 28.96 0.19
CA VAL A 395 -7.82 28.05 -0.95
C VAL A 395 -8.44 26.74 -0.48
N CYS A 396 -9.64 26.43 -0.98
CA CYS A 396 -10.32 25.18 -0.74
C CYS A 396 -10.77 24.62 -2.08
N GLY A 397 -10.26 23.48 -2.47
CA GLY A 397 -10.54 22.90 -3.78
C GLY A 397 -10.77 21.39 -3.76
N PRO A 398 -11.21 20.81 -4.90
CA PRO A 398 -11.44 19.39 -4.98
C PRO A 398 -10.15 18.62 -5.14
N GLU A 399 -10.01 17.51 -4.41
CA GLU A 399 -8.96 16.54 -4.59
C GLU A 399 -9.53 15.12 -4.59
N SER A 400 -8.76 14.16 -5.12
CA SER A 400 -9.17 12.76 -5.22
C SER A 400 -8.46 11.89 -4.19
N PHE A 401 -9.25 11.06 -3.49
CA PHE A 401 -8.79 10.18 -2.42
C PHE A 401 -9.19 8.74 -2.65
N THR A 402 -8.35 7.81 -2.22
CA THR A 402 -8.48 6.37 -2.39
C THR A 402 -8.58 5.64 -1.07
N ALA A 403 -8.96 4.38 -1.11
CA ALA A 403 -9.24 3.56 0.06
C ALA A 403 -8.00 3.24 0.92
N ASP A 404 -6.80 3.28 0.36
CA ASP A 404 -5.54 2.96 1.04
C ASP A 404 -4.51 4.08 0.99
N HIS A 405 -4.95 5.29 0.64
CA HIS A 405 -4.10 6.47 0.53
C HIS A 405 -2.96 6.34 -0.51
N LYS A 406 -3.12 5.44 -1.48
CA LYS A 406 -2.17 5.26 -2.59
C LYS A 406 -2.84 5.49 -3.93
N PRO A 407 -2.13 6.04 -4.92
CA PRO A 407 -2.66 6.26 -6.26
C PRO A 407 -3.21 4.99 -6.92
N LEU A 408 -3.99 5.20 -7.97
CA LEU A 408 -4.50 4.16 -8.86
C LEU A 408 -3.74 4.26 -10.18
N LEU A 409 -2.88 3.29 -10.44
CA LEU A 409 -2.05 3.21 -11.65
C LEU A 409 -2.26 1.88 -12.38
N GLY A 410 -1.85 1.86 -13.64
CA GLY A 410 -1.74 0.64 -14.44
C GLY A 410 -2.98 0.29 -15.24
N GLU A 411 -2.90 -0.83 -15.95
CA GLU A 411 -3.97 -1.28 -16.85
C GLU A 411 -5.16 -1.81 -16.06
N SER A 412 -6.36 -1.37 -16.46
CA SER A 412 -7.62 -1.86 -15.90
C SER A 412 -7.78 -3.37 -16.11
N PRO A 413 -8.28 -4.11 -15.11
CA PRO A 413 -8.62 -5.52 -15.30
C PRO A 413 -9.86 -5.74 -16.18
N GLU A 414 -10.69 -4.70 -16.40
CA GLU A 414 -11.94 -4.81 -17.16
C GLU A 414 -11.77 -4.56 -18.67
N VAL A 415 -10.81 -3.70 -19.05
CA VAL A 415 -10.63 -3.26 -20.45
C VAL A 415 -9.15 -3.15 -20.78
N ARG A 416 -8.71 -3.91 -21.76
CA ARG A 416 -7.32 -3.85 -22.27
C ARG A 416 -7.07 -2.53 -23.01
N GLY A 417 -5.90 -1.97 -22.79
CA GLY A 417 -5.54 -0.66 -23.34
C GLY A 417 -6.12 0.54 -22.57
N PHE A 418 -6.83 0.30 -21.46
CA PHE A 418 -7.32 1.35 -20.56
C PHE A 418 -6.45 1.43 -19.31
N PHE A 419 -5.63 2.47 -19.21
CA PHE A 419 -4.72 2.70 -18.08
C PHE A 419 -5.27 3.77 -17.13
N LEU A 420 -4.93 3.66 -15.86
CA LEU A 420 -5.23 4.62 -14.81
C LEU A 420 -3.98 5.40 -14.40
N GLY A 421 -4.14 6.67 -14.11
CA GLY A 421 -3.15 7.57 -13.52
C GLY A 421 -3.85 8.64 -12.69
N CYS A 422 -4.52 8.24 -11.58
CA CYS A 422 -5.41 9.09 -10.81
C CYS A 422 -5.40 8.74 -9.31
N GLY A 423 -6.17 9.48 -8.49
CA GLY A 423 -6.35 9.17 -7.08
C GLY A 423 -5.11 9.47 -6.22
N PHE A 424 -4.49 10.62 -6.37
CA PHE A 424 -3.17 10.91 -5.79
C PHE A 424 -3.17 11.40 -4.34
N ASN A 425 -4.32 11.53 -3.68
CA ASN A 425 -4.39 11.83 -2.24
C ASN A 425 -3.51 13.02 -1.83
N SER A 426 -3.63 14.15 -2.50
CA SER A 426 -2.80 15.37 -2.34
C SER A 426 -1.32 15.24 -2.71
N ALA A 427 -0.86 14.10 -3.22
CA ALA A 427 0.55 13.87 -3.55
C ALA A 427 0.86 13.97 -5.05
N GLY A 428 -0.05 14.49 -5.88
CA GLY A 428 0.06 14.49 -7.34
C GLY A 428 1.26 15.23 -7.89
N MET A 429 1.70 16.32 -7.25
CA MET A 429 2.90 17.04 -7.66
C MET A 429 4.18 16.30 -7.28
N MET A 430 4.28 15.83 -6.04
CA MET A 430 5.51 15.20 -5.56
C MET A 430 5.74 13.79 -6.12
N LEU A 431 4.68 13.00 -6.32
CA LEU A 431 4.78 11.66 -6.91
C LEU A 431 4.66 11.63 -8.44
N GLY A 432 4.18 12.74 -9.03
CA GLY A 432 3.80 12.79 -10.45
C GLY A 432 4.91 12.40 -11.41
N GLY A 433 6.14 12.85 -11.19
CA GLY A 433 7.28 12.55 -12.06
C GLY A 433 7.65 11.06 -12.03
N GLY A 434 7.80 10.49 -10.82
CA GLY A 434 8.10 9.07 -10.66
C GLY A 434 6.98 8.17 -11.18
N CYS A 435 5.73 8.46 -10.79
CA CYS A 435 4.57 7.69 -11.25
C CYS A 435 4.32 7.84 -12.76
N GLY A 436 4.53 9.03 -13.32
CA GLY A 436 4.42 9.26 -14.76
C GLY A 436 5.45 8.48 -15.57
N LYS A 437 6.69 8.37 -15.06
CA LYS A 437 7.74 7.53 -15.64
C LYS A 437 7.36 6.04 -15.62
N GLU A 438 6.95 5.54 -14.45
CA GLU A 438 6.59 4.14 -14.30
C GLU A 438 5.36 3.78 -15.16
N LEU A 439 4.37 4.68 -15.25
CA LEU A 439 3.20 4.48 -16.08
C LEU A 439 3.55 4.47 -17.58
N ALA A 440 4.43 5.37 -18.03
CA ALA A 440 4.93 5.36 -19.40
C ALA A 440 5.70 4.07 -19.73
N HIS A 441 6.57 3.63 -18.83
CA HIS A 441 7.28 2.35 -18.97
C HIS A 441 6.31 1.17 -19.04
N TRP A 442 5.26 1.20 -18.21
CA TRP A 442 4.23 0.17 -18.19
C TRP A 442 3.48 0.06 -19.52
N ILE A 443 3.08 1.20 -20.08
CA ILE A 443 2.39 1.27 -21.38
C ILE A 443 3.29 0.70 -22.50
N ILE A 444 4.57 1.06 -22.53
CA ILE A 444 5.51 0.66 -23.59
C ILE A 444 5.93 -0.82 -23.47
N HIS A 445 6.20 -1.27 -22.24
CA HIS A 445 6.81 -2.59 -21.99
C HIS A 445 5.87 -3.62 -21.37
N GLY A 446 4.61 -3.26 -21.11
CA GLY A 446 3.59 -4.14 -20.51
C GLY A 446 3.73 -4.34 -18.99
N ARG A 447 4.72 -3.67 -18.34
CA ARG A 447 4.90 -3.63 -16.89
C ARG A 447 5.71 -2.39 -16.46
N PRO A 448 5.62 -1.94 -15.20
CA PRO A 448 6.50 -0.90 -14.69
C PRO A 448 7.94 -1.42 -14.50
N GLU A 449 8.89 -0.51 -14.37
CA GLU A 449 10.30 -0.86 -14.09
C GLU A 449 10.46 -1.31 -12.63
N LYS A 450 9.83 -0.57 -11.70
CA LYS A 450 9.89 -0.80 -10.25
C LYS A 450 8.72 -1.64 -9.74
N ASP A 451 8.75 -1.97 -8.46
CA ASP A 451 7.61 -2.57 -7.79
C ASP A 451 6.49 -1.54 -7.60
N MET A 452 5.54 -1.57 -8.50
CA MET A 452 4.34 -0.70 -8.46
C MET A 452 3.08 -1.43 -7.96
N TYR A 453 3.21 -2.59 -7.33
CA TYR A 453 2.06 -3.35 -6.85
C TYR A 453 1.17 -2.55 -5.89
N GLY A 454 1.78 -1.78 -4.98
CA GLY A 454 1.03 -0.92 -4.05
C GLY A 454 0.24 0.22 -4.71
N TYR A 455 0.45 0.48 -6.00
CA TYR A 455 -0.23 1.48 -6.82
C TYR A 455 -1.13 0.87 -7.90
N ASP A 456 -0.91 -0.41 -8.21
CA ASP A 456 -1.63 -1.14 -9.25
C ASP A 456 -3.13 -1.25 -8.91
N ILE A 457 -4.01 -0.82 -9.82
CA ILE A 457 -5.47 -0.94 -9.63
C ILE A 457 -5.90 -2.39 -9.37
N ARG A 458 -5.18 -3.36 -9.90
CA ARG A 458 -5.45 -4.80 -9.74
C ARG A 458 -5.16 -5.32 -8.32
N ARG A 459 -4.61 -4.47 -7.42
CA ARG A 459 -4.49 -4.80 -5.98
C ARG A 459 -5.84 -4.92 -5.29
N PHE A 460 -6.88 -4.30 -5.82
CA PHE A 460 -8.23 -4.35 -5.25
C PHE A 460 -9.07 -5.46 -5.89
N HIS A 461 -9.79 -6.20 -5.06
CA HIS A 461 -10.73 -7.18 -5.55
C HIS A 461 -11.92 -6.50 -6.24
N ARG A 462 -12.41 -7.11 -7.33
CA ARG A 462 -13.53 -6.56 -8.14
C ARG A 462 -14.80 -6.25 -7.33
N SER A 463 -15.08 -7.00 -6.25
CA SER A 463 -16.22 -6.75 -5.38
C SER A 463 -16.10 -5.48 -4.54
N LEU A 464 -14.90 -4.92 -4.42
CA LEU A 464 -14.63 -3.70 -3.66
C LEU A 464 -14.61 -2.45 -4.56
N THR A 465 -14.13 -2.58 -5.81
CA THR A 465 -13.92 -1.44 -6.72
C THR A 465 -15.21 -0.74 -7.16
N ASN A 466 -16.36 -1.36 -7.00
CA ASN A 466 -17.68 -0.78 -7.25
C ASN A 466 -18.56 -0.69 -6.00
N HIS A 467 -18.01 -0.94 -4.81
CA HIS A 467 -18.75 -0.95 -3.57
C HIS A 467 -18.70 0.42 -2.86
N ASN A 468 -19.73 1.23 -3.01
CA ASN A 468 -19.77 2.62 -2.53
C ASN A 468 -19.46 2.76 -1.03
N ARG A 469 -20.02 1.88 -0.17
CA ARG A 469 -19.76 1.92 1.27
C ARG A 469 -18.26 1.76 1.55
N TRP A 470 -17.63 0.74 0.99
CA TRP A 470 -16.20 0.48 1.18
C TRP A 470 -15.33 1.65 0.69
N ILE A 471 -15.60 2.14 -0.53
CA ILE A 471 -14.84 3.25 -1.12
C ILE A 471 -14.93 4.49 -0.23
N ARG A 472 -16.13 4.86 0.23
CA ARG A 472 -16.35 6.05 1.07
C ARG A 472 -15.74 5.92 2.45
N GLU A 473 -16.05 4.85 3.19
CA GLU A 473 -15.55 4.64 4.55
C GLU A 473 -14.03 4.57 4.58
N ARG A 474 -13.43 3.78 3.69
CA ARG A 474 -11.97 3.62 3.63
C ARG A 474 -11.26 4.91 3.19
N SER A 475 -11.79 5.64 2.23
CA SER A 475 -11.21 6.91 1.79
C SER A 475 -11.31 7.99 2.86
N HIS A 476 -12.41 8.03 3.61
CA HIS A 476 -12.56 8.92 4.76
C HIS A 476 -11.51 8.62 5.84
N GLU A 477 -11.37 7.36 6.23
CA GLU A 477 -10.37 6.93 7.20
C GLU A 477 -8.94 7.21 6.72
N SER A 478 -8.64 6.90 5.46
CA SER A 478 -7.29 7.12 4.92
C SER A 478 -6.91 8.59 4.87
N TYR A 479 -7.87 9.49 4.59
CA TYR A 479 -7.68 10.93 4.70
C TYR A 479 -7.39 11.35 6.15
N ALA A 480 -8.23 10.93 7.09
CA ALA A 480 -8.08 11.26 8.51
C ALA A 480 -6.73 10.78 9.09
N LYS A 481 -6.22 9.65 8.60
CA LYS A 481 -4.94 9.05 9.04
C LYS A 481 -3.72 9.55 8.28
N ASN A 482 -3.84 10.50 7.37
CA ASN A 482 -2.71 10.89 6.51
C ASN A 482 -1.46 11.35 7.30
N TYR A 483 -1.64 11.98 8.45
CA TYR A 483 -0.56 12.39 9.34
C TYR A 483 -0.31 11.46 10.53
N SER A 484 -1.00 10.34 10.62
CA SER A 484 -0.77 9.36 11.67
C SER A 484 0.60 8.70 11.54
N VAL A 485 1.16 8.26 12.66
CA VAL A 485 2.38 7.43 12.66
C VAL A 485 2.08 6.12 11.95
N VAL A 486 2.95 5.70 11.04
CA VAL A 486 2.80 4.45 10.28
C VAL A 486 3.39 3.31 11.09
N PHE A 487 2.53 2.55 11.77
CA PHE A 487 2.89 1.35 12.51
C PHE A 487 2.77 0.09 11.64
N ALA A 488 3.61 -0.90 11.93
CA ALA A 488 3.69 -2.12 11.12
C ALA A 488 2.41 -2.98 11.13
N TYR A 489 1.64 -2.93 12.20
CA TYR A 489 0.43 -3.76 12.42
C TYR A 489 -0.83 -2.92 12.58
N ASP A 490 -0.82 -1.72 12.04
CA ASP A 490 -2.04 -0.90 11.98
C ASP A 490 -3.08 -1.57 11.07
N GLU A 491 -4.34 -1.55 11.50
CA GLU A 491 -5.48 -2.11 10.78
C GLU A 491 -6.56 -1.05 10.59
N PRO A 492 -7.29 -1.08 9.46
CA PRO A 492 -8.40 -0.16 9.27
C PRO A 492 -9.56 -0.47 10.21
N LEU A 493 -10.25 0.56 10.67
CA LEU A 493 -11.55 0.45 11.34
C LEU A 493 -12.71 0.52 10.34
N ALA A 494 -12.48 1.18 9.21
CA ALA A 494 -13.46 1.38 8.14
C ALA A 494 -13.48 0.24 7.13
N GLY A 495 -14.61 0.07 6.46
CA GLY A 495 -14.75 -0.89 5.36
C GLY A 495 -14.47 -2.34 5.78
N ARG A 496 -14.80 -2.68 7.01
CA ARG A 496 -14.60 -4.00 7.60
C ARG A 496 -15.79 -4.93 7.37
N ASN A 497 -15.58 -6.21 7.60
CA ASN A 497 -16.60 -7.26 7.43
C ASN A 497 -17.15 -7.37 5.99
N MET A 498 -16.37 -6.98 4.99
CA MET A 498 -16.80 -7.02 3.58
C MET A 498 -16.83 -8.44 3.02
N ARG A 499 -15.86 -9.27 3.42
CA ARG A 499 -15.77 -10.68 3.00
C ARG A 499 -15.43 -11.54 4.23
N LYS A 500 -16.32 -12.45 4.55
CA LYS A 500 -16.19 -13.40 5.67
C LYS A 500 -16.22 -14.83 5.15
N ASP A 501 -15.32 -15.65 5.65
CA ASP A 501 -15.34 -17.09 5.42
C ASP A 501 -16.31 -17.80 6.38
N PRO A 502 -16.64 -19.07 6.15
CA PRO A 502 -17.61 -19.80 6.98
C PRO A 502 -17.22 -19.98 8.45
N LEU A 503 -15.94 -19.86 8.78
CA LEU A 503 -15.43 -20.03 10.16
C LEU A 503 -15.40 -18.72 10.96
N HIS A 504 -15.72 -17.58 10.33
CA HIS A 504 -15.59 -16.27 10.95
C HIS A 504 -16.28 -16.16 12.32
N GLU A 505 -17.55 -16.53 12.39
CA GLU A 505 -18.34 -16.40 13.65
C GLU A 505 -17.85 -17.42 14.72
N GLU A 506 -17.46 -18.61 14.30
CA GLU A 506 -16.90 -19.64 15.21
C GLU A 506 -15.58 -19.16 15.84
N LEU A 507 -14.68 -18.60 15.01
CA LEU A 507 -13.38 -18.09 15.47
C LEU A 507 -13.52 -16.80 16.27
N LEU A 508 -14.45 -15.91 15.91
CA LEU A 508 -14.75 -14.71 16.69
C LEU A 508 -15.16 -15.09 18.13
N GLY A 509 -16.06 -16.08 18.25
CA GLY A 509 -16.49 -16.60 19.55
C GLY A 509 -15.34 -17.17 20.41
N GLN A 510 -14.25 -17.61 19.77
CA GLN A 510 -13.04 -18.12 20.43
C GLN A 510 -11.97 -17.05 20.68
N GLY A 511 -12.30 -15.78 20.50
CA GLY A 511 -11.41 -14.67 20.77
C GLY A 511 -10.50 -14.25 19.60
N CYS A 512 -10.80 -14.68 18.38
CA CYS A 512 -10.02 -14.27 17.20
C CYS A 512 -10.06 -12.75 17.02
N VAL A 513 -8.87 -12.13 16.92
CA VAL A 513 -8.68 -10.76 16.51
C VAL A 513 -8.38 -10.76 15.02
N PHE A 514 -9.33 -10.28 14.22
CA PHE A 514 -9.23 -10.31 12.77
C PHE A 514 -8.40 -9.15 12.23
N GLN A 515 -7.68 -9.44 11.14
CA GLN A 515 -6.98 -8.48 10.30
C GLN A 515 -7.65 -8.45 8.92
N GLU A 516 -7.81 -7.26 8.35
CA GLU A 516 -8.40 -7.13 7.01
C GLU A 516 -7.32 -7.23 5.93
N ARG A 517 -7.58 -8.04 4.90
CA ARG A 517 -6.76 -8.08 3.67
C ARG A 517 -7.67 -8.26 2.46
N HIS A 518 -7.71 -7.24 1.60
CA HIS A 518 -8.51 -7.24 0.35
C HIS A 518 -9.99 -7.55 0.55
N GLY A 519 -10.54 -7.00 1.63
CA GLY A 519 -11.92 -7.21 2.06
C GLY A 519 -12.12 -8.43 2.95
N TRP A 520 -11.21 -9.40 2.94
CA TRP A 520 -11.29 -10.58 3.79
C TRP A 520 -10.91 -10.29 5.24
N GLU A 521 -11.72 -10.78 6.17
CA GLU A 521 -11.39 -10.87 7.58
C GLU A 521 -10.59 -12.15 7.83
N ARG A 522 -9.26 -12.06 8.03
CA ARG A 522 -8.39 -13.21 8.31
C ARG A 522 -7.96 -13.24 9.77
N PRO A 523 -7.75 -14.43 10.39
CA PRO A 523 -7.31 -14.53 11.77
C PRO A 523 -5.92 -13.90 11.96
N GLY A 524 -5.82 -12.89 12.82
CA GLY A 524 -4.53 -12.27 13.20
C GLY A 524 -3.87 -13.04 14.33
N TRP A 525 -4.55 -13.12 15.46
CA TRP A 525 -4.15 -13.83 16.67
C TRP A 525 -5.37 -14.05 17.57
N PHE A 526 -5.23 -14.83 18.65
CA PHE A 526 -6.36 -15.18 19.51
C PHE A 526 -6.22 -14.54 20.89
N ASN A 527 -7.14 -13.62 21.19
CA ASN A 527 -7.18 -12.90 22.45
C ASN A 527 -7.72 -13.81 23.58
N PRO A 528 -6.93 -14.07 24.63
CA PRO A 528 -7.40 -14.90 25.74
C PRO A 528 -8.47 -14.24 26.63
N GLU A 529 -8.68 -12.93 26.48
CA GLU A 529 -9.68 -12.17 27.23
C GLU A 529 -11.09 -12.28 26.61
N GLY A 530 -11.21 -12.90 25.43
CA GLY A 530 -12.48 -13.14 24.75
C GLY A 530 -12.67 -12.35 23.44
N PRO A 531 -13.88 -12.38 22.89
CA PRO A 531 -14.18 -11.81 21.58
C PRO A 531 -13.95 -10.30 21.47
N ALA A 532 -13.44 -9.87 20.32
CA ALA A 532 -13.24 -8.48 19.97
C ALA A 532 -13.85 -8.17 18.58
N PRO A 533 -15.17 -8.07 18.47
CA PRO A 533 -15.82 -7.84 17.19
C PRO A 533 -15.48 -6.45 16.62
N VAL A 534 -15.38 -6.37 15.30
CA VAL A 534 -15.22 -5.09 14.59
C VAL A 534 -16.61 -4.50 14.38
N LEU A 535 -16.83 -3.31 14.90
CA LEU A 535 -18.09 -2.57 14.79
C LEU A 535 -18.18 -1.80 13.47
N ASP A 536 -19.38 -1.32 13.15
CA ASP A 536 -19.59 -0.43 12.01
C ASP A 536 -18.78 0.87 12.17
N TYR A 537 -18.30 1.39 11.04
CA TYR A 537 -17.46 2.58 11.03
C TYR A 537 -18.24 3.83 11.43
N ASP A 538 -17.69 4.56 12.40
CA ASP A 538 -18.19 5.86 12.80
C ASP A 538 -17.33 6.95 12.15
N TYR A 539 -17.89 7.66 11.18
CA TYR A 539 -17.22 8.75 10.47
C TYR A 539 -16.71 9.87 11.38
N TYR A 540 -17.36 10.10 12.51
CA TYR A 540 -17.06 11.22 13.39
C TYR A 540 -16.27 10.83 14.63
N GLY A 541 -16.49 9.64 15.17
CA GLY A 541 -15.93 9.20 16.43
C GLY A 541 -14.67 8.36 16.32
N ALA A 542 -14.42 7.67 15.19
CA ALA A 542 -13.27 6.76 15.05
C ALA A 542 -11.92 7.49 15.20
N TYR A 543 -11.81 8.69 14.64
CA TYR A 543 -10.60 9.56 14.69
C TYR A 543 -10.94 10.98 15.13
N GLY A 544 -12.15 11.21 15.62
CA GLY A 544 -12.65 12.49 16.10
C GLY A 544 -12.27 12.82 17.54
N LEU A 545 -12.90 13.86 18.10
CA LEU A 545 -12.65 14.35 19.46
C LEU A 545 -13.16 13.40 20.55
N GLU A 546 -14.13 12.55 20.24
CA GLU A 546 -14.73 11.58 21.15
C GLU A 546 -14.65 10.17 20.56
N PRO A 547 -13.45 9.52 20.59
CA PRO A 547 -13.31 8.15 20.11
C PRO A 547 -14.14 7.19 20.96
N HIS A 548 -14.64 6.11 20.34
CA HIS A 548 -15.34 5.02 21.04
C HIS A 548 -14.40 4.30 22.03
N GLN A 549 -14.26 4.80 23.24
CA GLN A 549 -13.31 4.30 24.24
C GLN A 549 -13.62 2.88 24.71
N GLU A 550 -14.87 2.43 24.60
CA GLU A 550 -15.30 1.09 25.03
C GLU A 550 -15.16 0.02 23.95
N TYR A 551 -14.77 0.38 22.74
CA TYR A 551 -14.64 -0.55 21.63
C TYR A 551 -13.44 -1.47 21.81
N GLN A 552 -13.68 -2.76 22.13
CA GLN A 552 -12.65 -3.73 22.46
C GLN A 552 -11.60 -3.89 21.36
N TYR A 553 -12.03 -3.97 20.10
CA TYR A 553 -11.12 -4.09 18.97
C TYR A 553 -10.18 -2.88 18.84
N SER A 554 -10.71 -1.65 18.98
CA SER A 554 -9.87 -0.43 18.96
C SER A 554 -8.86 -0.40 20.10
N ARG A 555 -9.21 -0.89 21.30
CA ARG A 555 -8.27 -1.01 22.42
C ARG A 555 -7.13 -2.01 22.12
N LEU A 556 -7.45 -3.12 21.48
CA LEU A 556 -6.44 -4.11 21.06
C LEU A 556 -5.56 -3.55 19.94
N LEU A 557 -6.16 -2.87 18.96
CA LEU A 557 -5.44 -2.19 17.88
C LEU A 557 -4.50 -1.10 18.42
N GLY A 558 -4.94 -0.32 19.43
CA GLY A 558 -4.11 0.67 20.09
C GLY A 558 -2.84 0.10 20.74
N LYS A 559 -2.85 -1.18 21.14
CA LYS A 559 -1.67 -1.88 21.66
C LYS A 559 -0.64 -2.23 20.56
N GLU A 560 -1.04 -2.20 19.30
CA GLU A 560 -0.14 -2.33 18.12
C GLU A 560 0.54 -1.02 17.73
N TYR A 561 0.08 0.13 18.26
CA TYR A 561 0.66 1.44 17.97
C TYR A 561 1.98 1.65 18.73
N THR A 562 2.96 0.86 18.37
CA THR A 562 4.28 0.86 19.00
C THR A 562 5.37 0.39 18.03
N PHE A 563 6.60 0.91 18.20
CA PHE A 563 7.82 0.37 17.59
C PHE A 563 8.58 -0.58 18.53
N ASN A 564 7.92 -1.04 19.61
CA ASN A 564 8.42 -2.09 20.51
C ASN A 564 7.60 -3.37 20.31
N PHE A 565 7.96 -4.43 21.03
CA PHE A 565 7.09 -5.62 21.09
C PHE A 565 5.76 -5.23 21.74
N PRO A 566 4.61 -5.63 21.14
CA PRO A 566 3.30 -5.30 21.71
C PRO A 566 3.05 -6.09 22.99
N PRO A 567 2.12 -5.65 23.87
CA PRO A 567 1.79 -6.37 25.11
C PRO A 567 1.36 -7.84 24.92
N HIS A 568 0.75 -8.16 23.78
CA HIS A 568 0.33 -9.53 23.43
C HIS A 568 1.41 -10.37 22.70
N HIS A 569 2.68 -9.93 22.72
CA HIS A 569 3.81 -10.67 22.17
C HIS A 569 3.92 -12.10 22.75
N ASP A 570 3.60 -12.29 24.04
CA ASP A 570 3.59 -13.61 24.67
C ASP A 570 2.42 -14.50 24.25
N VAL A 571 1.30 -13.91 23.79
CA VAL A 571 0.19 -14.67 23.19
C VAL A 571 0.64 -15.27 21.88
N ILE A 572 1.27 -14.46 21.01
CA ILE A 572 1.83 -14.91 19.73
C ILE A 572 2.91 -15.97 19.95
N ARG A 573 3.78 -15.80 20.96
CA ARG A 573 4.77 -16.80 21.38
C ARG A 573 4.12 -18.14 21.70
N ARG A 574 3.02 -18.15 22.46
CA ARG A 574 2.30 -19.38 22.81
C ARG A 574 1.74 -20.07 21.57
N GLU A 575 1.13 -19.34 20.64
CA GLU A 575 0.65 -19.90 19.38
C GLU A 575 1.79 -20.52 18.55
N CYS A 576 2.93 -19.84 18.45
CA CYS A 576 4.11 -20.37 17.76
C CYS A 576 4.65 -21.64 18.39
N LEU A 577 4.83 -21.66 19.71
CA LEU A 577 5.39 -22.80 20.42
C LEU A 577 4.41 -23.99 20.47
N MET A 578 3.11 -23.74 20.50
CA MET A 578 2.09 -24.78 20.35
C MET A 578 2.22 -25.46 18.98
N CYS A 579 2.37 -24.72 17.90
CA CYS A 579 2.62 -25.27 16.57
C CYS A 579 3.91 -26.11 16.54
N ARG A 580 5.01 -25.63 17.13
CA ARG A 580 6.30 -26.32 17.15
C ARG A 580 6.34 -27.58 17.98
N ASN A 581 5.62 -27.62 19.09
CA ASN A 581 5.71 -28.71 20.08
C ASN A 581 4.55 -29.68 20.01
N GLN A 582 3.42 -29.26 19.50
CA GLN A 582 2.15 -29.99 19.47
C GLN A 582 1.51 -29.94 18.07
N ALA A 583 0.50 -29.13 17.88
CA ALA A 583 -0.07 -28.77 16.59
C ALA A 583 -0.89 -27.48 16.73
N ALA A 584 -1.09 -26.80 15.62
CA ALA A 584 -1.97 -25.65 15.51
C ALA A 584 -2.85 -25.73 14.26
N VAL A 585 -4.06 -25.20 14.37
CA VAL A 585 -4.98 -25.00 13.24
C VAL A 585 -4.88 -23.55 12.78
N PHE A 586 -4.69 -23.37 11.47
CA PHE A 586 -4.68 -22.08 10.81
C PHE A 586 -5.83 -22.01 9.82
N ASN A 587 -6.76 -21.07 10.00
CA ASN A 587 -7.76 -20.78 8.99
C ASN A 587 -7.17 -19.88 7.91
N MET A 588 -7.05 -20.42 6.70
CA MET A 588 -6.47 -19.78 5.53
C MET A 588 -7.48 -19.67 4.38
N SER A 589 -8.78 -19.69 4.69
CA SER A 589 -9.87 -19.69 3.71
C SER A 589 -9.88 -18.46 2.78
N TYR A 590 -9.19 -17.37 3.16
CA TYR A 590 -9.08 -16.15 2.35
C TYR A 590 -8.16 -16.31 1.10
N PHE A 591 -7.47 -17.46 0.96
CA PHE A 591 -6.62 -17.74 -0.21
C PHE A 591 -7.43 -17.73 -1.50
N GLY A 592 -6.77 -17.29 -2.60
CA GLY A 592 -7.25 -17.50 -3.95
C GLY A 592 -7.18 -18.99 -4.32
N LYS A 593 -8.28 -19.52 -4.85
CA LYS A 593 -8.44 -20.93 -5.26
C LYS A 593 -8.94 -20.96 -6.68
N PHE A 594 -8.03 -21.19 -7.63
CA PHE A 594 -8.35 -21.15 -9.05
C PHE A 594 -8.15 -22.49 -9.70
N TYR A 595 -8.94 -22.76 -10.76
CA TYR A 595 -8.75 -23.91 -11.65
C TYR A 595 -8.33 -23.43 -13.03
N LEU A 596 -7.24 -23.98 -13.56
CA LEU A 596 -6.77 -23.78 -14.93
C LEU A 596 -7.10 -25.05 -15.73
N LEU A 597 -8.06 -24.94 -16.64
CA LEU A 597 -8.69 -26.07 -17.32
C LEU A 597 -8.74 -25.83 -18.83
N GLY A 598 -8.79 -26.89 -19.62
CA GLY A 598 -9.00 -26.83 -21.06
C GLY A 598 -7.93 -27.52 -21.89
N PRO A 599 -8.09 -27.56 -23.22
CA PRO A 599 -7.19 -28.30 -24.13
C PRO A 599 -5.74 -27.87 -24.04
N ASP A 600 -5.46 -26.58 -23.85
CA ASP A 600 -4.11 -26.04 -23.73
C ASP A 600 -3.65 -25.88 -22.27
N ALA A 601 -4.37 -26.40 -21.26
CA ALA A 601 -4.06 -26.16 -19.84
C ALA A 601 -2.61 -26.53 -19.47
N LYS A 602 -2.11 -27.66 -19.93
CA LYS A 602 -0.72 -28.09 -19.70
C LYS A 602 0.31 -27.15 -20.35
N LYS A 603 0.04 -26.73 -21.56
CA LYS A 603 0.90 -25.81 -22.31
C LYS A 603 0.93 -24.43 -21.64
N ALA A 604 -0.25 -23.93 -21.22
CA ALA A 604 -0.39 -22.69 -20.49
C ALA A 604 0.30 -22.76 -19.13
N ALA A 605 0.11 -23.83 -18.36
CA ALA A 605 0.75 -24.02 -17.05
C ALA A 605 2.29 -24.09 -17.19
N ASN A 606 2.82 -24.79 -18.21
CA ASN A 606 4.26 -24.79 -18.46
C ASN A 606 4.81 -23.41 -18.81
N TRP A 607 4.03 -22.59 -19.53
CA TRP A 607 4.42 -21.23 -19.88
C TRP A 607 4.34 -20.27 -18.69
N LEU A 608 3.28 -20.38 -17.88
CA LEU A 608 3.05 -19.49 -16.73
C LEU A 608 4.01 -19.74 -15.57
N PHE A 609 4.34 -21.02 -15.29
CA PHE A 609 5.03 -21.42 -14.07
C PHE A 609 6.50 -21.75 -14.30
N THR A 610 7.34 -21.32 -13.37
CA THR A 610 8.80 -21.54 -13.46
C THR A 610 9.21 -23.00 -13.22
N ALA A 611 8.43 -23.75 -12.41
CA ALA A 611 8.70 -25.12 -12.09
C ALA A 611 8.22 -26.08 -13.21
N ASP A 612 8.78 -27.26 -13.24
CA ASP A 612 8.31 -28.35 -14.10
C ASP A 612 7.01 -28.92 -13.52
N ILE A 613 5.90 -28.64 -14.21
CA ILE A 613 4.56 -29.10 -13.82
C ILE A 613 4.16 -30.40 -14.57
N ASN A 614 5.04 -30.97 -15.39
CA ASN A 614 4.80 -32.26 -16.03
C ASN A 614 4.98 -33.39 -15.00
N LYS A 615 4.09 -33.44 -14.03
CA LYS A 615 4.06 -34.40 -12.95
C LYS A 615 2.82 -35.26 -13.03
N PRO A 616 2.83 -36.48 -12.44
CA PRO A 616 1.63 -37.29 -12.34
C PRO A 616 0.53 -36.56 -11.58
N PRO A 617 -0.74 -36.84 -11.88
CA PRO A 617 -1.88 -36.45 -11.05
C PRO A 617 -1.65 -36.81 -9.58
N GLY A 618 -2.11 -35.99 -8.66
CA GLY A 618 -1.83 -36.13 -7.23
C GLY A 618 -0.56 -35.42 -6.76
N THR A 619 0.26 -34.88 -7.67
CA THR A 619 1.43 -34.06 -7.30
C THR A 619 1.05 -32.62 -7.09
N THR A 620 1.62 -31.98 -6.06
CA THR A 620 1.54 -30.53 -5.84
C THR A 620 2.94 -29.92 -5.92
N VAL A 621 3.09 -28.83 -6.66
CA VAL A 621 4.38 -28.18 -6.93
C VAL A 621 4.34 -26.74 -6.42
N TYR A 622 5.33 -26.35 -5.63
CA TYR A 622 5.57 -24.93 -5.29
C TYR A 622 6.37 -24.27 -6.43
N THR A 623 5.91 -23.13 -6.91
CA THR A 623 6.47 -22.47 -8.08
C THR A 623 6.34 -20.96 -8.00
N CYS A 624 7.10 -20.24 -8.83
CA CYS A 624 6.90 -18.82 -9.11
C CYS A 624 6.20 -18.62 -10.45
N MET A 625 5.57 -17.48 -10.60
CA MET A 625 5.02 -16.95 -11.83
C MET A 625 5.70 -15.61 -12.12
N LEU A 626 6.24 -15.44 -13.32
CA LEU A 626 7.10 -14.32 -13.65
C LEU A 626 6.47 -13.35 -14.66
N ASN A 627 7.05 -12.15 -14.71
CA ASN A 627 6.91 -11.22 -15.83
C ASN A 627 8.05 -11.42 -16.86
N LYS A 628 7.97 -10.70 -17.98
CA LYS A 628 8.96 -10.78 -19.09
C LYS A 628 10.39 -10.41 -18.69
N GLN A 629 10.57 -9.63 -17.64
CA GLN A 629 11.88 -9.23 -17.10
C GLN A 629 12.41 -10.18 -16.03
N GLY A 630 11.70 -11.27 -15.75
CA GLY A 630 12.13 -12.30 -14.80
C GLY A 630 11.80 -11.99 -13.34
N GLY A 631 11.05 -10.92 -13.07
CA GLY A 631 10.55 -10.61 -11.72
C GLY A 631 9.33 -11.45 -11.35
N ALA A 632 9.15 -11.71 -10.06
CA ALA A 632 8.11 -12.59 -9.55
C ALA A 632 6.77 -11.86 -9.37
N GLU A 633 5.82 -12.15 -10.23
CA GLU A 633 4.43 -11.69 -10.07
C GLU A 633 3.71 -12.44 -8.94
N SER A 634 4.13 -13.66 -8.65
CA SER A 634 3.61 -14.49 -7.56
C SER A 634 4.52 -15.65 -7.21
N ASP A 635 4.30 -16.21 -6.04
CA ASP A 635 4.61 -17.58 -5.69
C ASP A 635 3.32 -18.30 -5.28
N LEU A 636 3.17 -19.57 -5.65
CA LEU A 636 1.94 -20.33 -5.48
C LEU A 636 2.20 -21.82 -5.48
N THR A 637 1.17 -22.59 -5.14
CA THR A 637 1.17 -24.03 -5.32
C THR A 637 0.26 -24.44 -6.47
N VAL A 638 0.72 -25.39 -7.26
CA VAL A 638 0.01 -25.96 -8.43
C VAL A 638 -0.17 -27.45 -8.21
N SER A 639 -1.41 -27.91 -8.12
CA SER A 639 -1.76 -29.32 -7.97
C SER A 639 -2.21 -29.89 -9.31
N CYS A 640 -1.57 -30.98 -9.74
CA CYS A 640 -1.90 -31.69 -10.98
C CYS A 640 -3.12 -32.58 -10.74
N LEU A 641 -4.22 -32.30 -11.44
CA LEU A 641 -5.49 -33.01 -11.25
C LEU A 641 -5.55 -34.27 -12.13
N GLU A 642 -6.27 -35.29 -11.65
CA GLU A 642 -6.59 -36.48 -12.45
C GLU A 642 -7.56 -36.09 -13.58
N PRO A 643 -7.27 -36.41 -14.84
CA PRO A 643 -8.15 -36.14 -15.96
C PRO A 643 -9.56 -36.67 -15.74
N GLY A 644 -10.58 -35.84 -16.02
CA GLY A 644 -11.97 -36.23 -15.92
C GLY A 644 -12.55 -36.32 -14.51
N THR A 645 -11.82 -35.85 -13.46
CA THR A 645 -12.29 -35.89 -12.06
C THR A 645 -13.11 -34.66 -11.63
N GLY A 646 -13.45 -33.77 -12.55
CA GLY A 646 -14.32 -32.62 -12.27
C GLY A 646 -15.80 -32.99 -12.13
N GLY A 647 -16.60 -31.97 -11.78
CA GLY A 647 -18.06 -32.13 -11.62
C GLY A 647 -18.51 -32.49 -10.21
N SER A 648 -17.59 -32.36 -9.22
CA SER A 648 -17.89 -32.41 -7.78
C SER A 648 -17.98 -31.01 -7.18
N ASP A 649 -18.44 -30.91 -5.93
CA ASP A 649 -18.48 -29.64 -5.18
C ASP A 649 -17.10 -28.99 -4.99
N LEU A 650 -16.02 -29.75 -5.23
CA LEU A 650 -14.64 -29.26 -5.13
C LEU A 650 -14.03 -28.80 -6.44
N ALA A 651 -14.53 -29.23 -7.57
CA ALA A 651 -13.93 -28.86 -8.85
C ALA A 651 -14.98 -28.73 -9.95
N PRO A 652 -14.89 -27.73 -10.83
CA PRO A 652 -15.74 -27.66 -12.01
C PRO A 652 -15.48 -28.88 -12.91
N GLN A 653 -16.46 -29.24 -13.70
CA GLN A 653 -16.30 -30.32 -14.68
C GLN A 653 -15.30 -29.89 -15.77
N PHE A 654 -14.37 -30.79 -16.09
CA PHE A 654 -13.38 -30.56 -17.15
C PHE A 654 -13.02 -31.88 -17.87
N GLU A 655 -12.55 -31.74 -19.08
CA GLU A 655 -11.99 -32.82 -19.88
C GLU A 655 -10.50 -32.56 -20.09
N GLY A 656 -9.70 -33.62 -20.20
CA GLY A 656 -8.25 -33.52 -20.37
C GLY A 656 -7.53 -33.16 -19.07
N GLU A 657 -6.45 -32.38 -19.18
CA GLU A 657 -5.59 -32.01 -18.04
C GLU A 657 -6.13 -30.77 -17.32
N GLY A 658 -5.99 -30.72 -16.02
CA GLY A 658 -6.41 -29.62 -15.18
C GLY A 658 -5.44 -29.37 -14.02
N TYR A 659 -5.42 -28.14 -13.54
CA TYR A 659 -4.54 -27.70 -12.45
C TYR A 659 -5.33 -26.89 -11.44
N TYR A 660 -5.10 -27.17 -10.17
CA TYR A 660 -5.63 -26.40 -9.06
C TYR A 660 -4.53 -25.49 -8.50
N LEU A 661 -4.84 -24.19 -8.41
CA LEU A 661 -3.91 -23.16 -7.98
C LEU A 661 -4.34 -22.62 -6.62
N ALA A 662 -3.47 -22.68 -5.62
CA ALA A 662 -3.68 -22.01 -4.34
C ALA A 662 -2.71 -20.84 -4.23
N ILE A 663 -3.26 -19.64 -4.08
CA ILE A 663 -2.56 -18.36 -4.19
C ILE A 663 -2.84 -17.53 -2.94
N GLY A 664 -1.83 -16.81 -2.43
CA GLY A 664 -2.02 -15.91 -1.29
C GLY A 664 -3.18 -14.94 -1.52
N GLY A 665 -4.10 -14.83 -0.57
CA GLY A 665 -5.35 -14.06 -0.74
C GLY A 665 -5.12 -12.59 -1.02
N ALA A 666 -4.06 -12.01 -0.48
CA ALA A 666 -3.69 -10.62 -0.72
C ALA A 666 -3.30 -10.30 -2.17
N VAL A 667 -2.87 -11.30 -2.94
CA VAL A 667 -2.40 -11.14 -4.32
C VAL A 667 -3.30 -11.85 -5.34
N ALA A 668 -4.34 -12.51 -4.89
CA ALA A 668 -5.21 -13.34 -5.73
C ALA A 668 -5.82 -12.58 -6.92
N GLN A 669 -6.35 -11.37 -6.71
CA GLN A 669 -6.94 -10.57 -7.79
C GLN A 669 -5.88 -10.12 -8.81
N HIS A 670 -4.72 -9.71 -8.36
CA HIS A 670 -3.61 -9.34 -9.24
C HIS A 670 -3.15 -10.53 -10.09
N ASN A 671 -3.04 -11.71 -9.48
CA ASN A 671 -2.66 -12.94 -10.18
C ASN A 671 -3.74 -13.43 -11.15
N TRP A 672 -5.01 -13.33 -10.77
CA TRP A 672 -6.12 -13.57 -11.71
C TRP A 672 -5.96 -12.75 -12.97
N SER A 673 -5.73 -11.44 -12.83
CA SER A 673 -5.55 -10.52 -13.95
C SER A 673 -4.29 -10.84 -14.76
N HIS A 674 -3.17 -11.19 -14.11
CA HIS A 674 -1.93 -11.55 -14.79
C HIS A 674 -2.10 -12.84 -15.61
N ILE A 675 -2.65 -13.90 -15.00
CA ILE A 675 -2.91 -15.17 -15.70
C ILE A 675 -3.83 -14.94 -16.89
N SER A 676 -4.95 -14.25 -16.68
CA SER A 676 -5.91 -13.94 -17.74
C SER A 676 -5.28 -13.18 -18.89
N THR A 677 -4.43 -12.20 -18.60
CA THR A 677 -3.70 -11.43 -19.61
C THR A 677 -2.74 -12.32 -20.42
N VAL A 678 -1.99 -13.20 -19.75
CA VAL A 678 -1.07 -14.13 -20.43
C VAL A 678 -1.83 -15.12 -21.31
N LEU A 679 -2.94 -15.70 -20.81
CA LEU A 679 -3.78 -16.61 -21.61
C LEU A 679 -4.30 -15.95 -22.88
N GLN A 680 -4.73 -14.68 -22.78
CA GLN A 680 -5.20 -13.88 -23.91
C GLN A 680 -4.09 -13.54 -24.91
N ASP A 681 -2.94 -13.08 -24.43
CA ASP A 681 -1.82 -12.67 -25.29
C ASP A 681 -1.22 -13.85 -26.05
N GLU A 682 -1.11 -15.01 -25.41
CA GLU A 682 -0.57 -16.25 -26.01
C GLU A 682 -1.65 -17.07 -26.74
N LYS A 683 -2.93 -16.67 -26.67
CA LYS A 683 -4.08 -17.31 -27.29
C LYS A 683 -4.23 -18.80 -26.93
N PHE A 684 -3.99 -19.12 -25.64
CA PHE A 684 -4.23 -20.48 -25.13
C PHE A 684 -5.73 -20.78 -25.03
N ASP A 685 -6.14 -21.91 -25.54
CA ASP A 685 -7.50 -22.45 -25.36
C ASP A 685 -7.66 -23.04 -23.95
N CYS A 686 -7.80 -22.15 -22.97
CA CYS A 686 -7.91 -22.47 -21.56
C CYS A 686 -8.97 -21.62 -20.88
N LYS A 687 -9.52 -22.14 -19.79
CA LYS A 687 -10.42 -21.45 -18.90
C LYS A 687 -9.78 -21.34 -17.50
N LEU A 688 -9.77 -20.15 -16.94
CA LEU A 688 -9.48 -19.90 -15.54
C LEU A 688 -10.80 -19.78 -14.78
N VAL A 689 -10.98 -20.57 -13.71
CA VAL A 689 -12.18 -20.57 -12.87
C VAL A 689 -11.83 -20.17 -11.46
N ASP A 690 -12.53 -19.19 -10.92
CA ASP A 690 -12.37 -18.71 -9.55
C ASP A 690 -13.36 -19.43 -8.62
N SER A 691 -12.84 -20.22 -7.70
CA SER A 691 -13.59 -20.91 -6.64
C SER A 691 -13.23 -20.42 -5.24
N SER A 692 -12.68 -19.22 -5.13
CA SER A 692 -12.14 -18.69 -3.87
C SER A 692 -13.22 -18.52 -2.80
N GLU A 693 -14.44 -18.14 -3.18
CA GLU A 693 -15.55 -17.93 -2.25
C GLU A 693 -16.40 -19.20 -2.02
N ASP A 694 -16.30 -20.17 -2.93
CA ASP A 694 -17.05 -21.44 -2.85
C ASP A 694 -16.35 -22.48 -1.96
N GLN A 695 -15.07 -22.27 -1.66
CA GLN A 695 -14.24 -23.18 -0.90
C GLN A 695 -13.57 -22.50 0.29
N GLY A 696 -13.49 -23.23 1.41
CA GLY A 696 -12.65 -22.87 2.53
C GLY A 696 -11.36 -23.70 2.59
N MET A 697 -10.44 -23.26 3.43
CA MET A 697 -9.15 -23.91 3.64
C MET A 697 -8.71 -23.75 5.08
N ILE A 698 -8.44 -24.89 5.74
CA ILE A 698 -7.76 -24.91 7.03
C ILE A 698 -6.46 -25.69 6.92
N SER A 699 -5.47 -25.34 7.70
CA SER A 699 -4.20 -26.04 7.74
C SER A 699 -3.87 -26.49 9.16
N ILE A 700 -3.47 -27.75 9.29
CA ILE A 700 -3.09 -28.37 10.55
C ILE A 700 -1.59 -28.65 10.47
N GLN A 701 -0.81 -28.01 11.33
CA GLN A 701 0.65 -28.02 11.29
C GLN A 701 1.23 -28.34 12.67
N GLY A 702 2.26 -29.16 12.71
CA GLY A 702 2.99 -29.52 13.93
C GLY A 702 3.26 -31.02 14.05
N PRO A 703 4.09 -31.43 15.05
CA PRO A 703 4.47 -32.83 15.23
C PRO A 703 3.29 -33.78 15.43
N ALA A 704 2.23 -33.36 16.11
CA ALA A 704 1.03 -34.16 16.35
C ALA A 704 0.02 -34.16 15.18
N SER A 705 0.24 -33.37 14.11
CA SER A 705 -0.73 -33.20 13.03
C SER A 705 -1.14 -34.50 12.36
N ARG A 706 -0.20 -35.43 12.09
CA ARG A 706 -0.49 -36.75 11.53
C ARG A 706 -1.41 -37.55 12.43
N THR A 707 -1.10 -37.68 13.73
CA THR A 707 -1.89 -38.42 14.69
C THR A 707 -3.31 -37.88 14.79
N ILE A 708 -3.46 -36.59 14.84
CA ILE A 708 -4.76 -35.90 14.91
C ILE A 708 -5.57 -36.17 13.65
N LEU A 709 -4.98 -35.95 12.47
CA LEU A 709 -5.69 -36.07 11.18
C LEU A 709 -6.00 -37.54 10.84
N GLN A 710 -5.22 -38.50 11.34
CA GLN A 710 -5.50 -39.93 11.15
C GLN A 710 -6.82 -40.35 11.81
N GLU A 711 -7.32 -39.58 12.80
CA GLU A 711 -8.62 -39.83 13.44
C GLU A 711 -9.79 -39.20 12.67
N VAL A 712 -9.50 -38.21 11.78
CA VAL A 712 -10.49 -37.41 11.07
C VAL A 712 -10.64 -37.82 9.60
N LEU A 713 -9.51 -38.23 8.97
CA LEU A 713 -9.46 -38.58 7.56
C LEU A 713 -9.48 -40.09 7.36
N ASP A 714 -10.11 -40.53 6.29
CA ASP A 714 -10.24 -41.94 5.88
C ASP A 714 -9.06 -42.46 5.06
N GLU A 715 -7.90 -41.80 5.15
CA GLU A 715 -6.69 -42.08 4.35
C GLU A 715 -5.50 -42.39 5.25
N ASP A 716 -4.58 -43.24 4.76
CA ASP A 716 -3.28 -43.47 5.44
C ASP A 716 -2.36 -42.26 5.23
N LEU A 717 -1.97 -41.60 6.34
CA LEU A 717 -1.13 -40.42 6.37
C LEU A 717 0.36 -40.71 6.61
N SER A 718 0.78 -41.97 6.46
CA SER A 718 2.21 -42.33 6.52
C SER A 718 3.02 -41.62 5.43
N ASN A 719 4.34 -41.57 5.57
CA ASN A 719 5.21 -40.95 4.57
C ASN A 719 5.15 -41.70 3.22
N GLU A 720 4.93 -42.99 3.27
CA GLU A 720 4.85 -43.92 2.12
C GLU A 720 3.54 -43.71 1.36
N ALA A 721 2.42 -43.68 2.06
CA ALA A 721 1.09 -43.56 1.47
C ALA A 721 0.78 -42.11 1.04
N PHE A 722 1.24 -41.13 1.82
CA PHE A 722 0.99 -39.72 1.54
C PHE A 722 2.28 -38.87 1.60
N PRO A 723 3.13 -38.96 0.55
CA PRO A 723 4.41 -38.23 0.51
C PRO A 723 4.26 -36.70 0.56
N PHE A 724 5.28 -36.01 1.03
CA PHE A 724 5.35 -34.54 0.97
C PHE A 724 5.20 -34.02 -0.49
N SER A 725 4.53 -32.91 -0.68
CA SER A 725 4.19 -32.33 -2.00
C SER A 725 3.24 -33.20 -2.84
N THR A 726 2.32 -33.89 -2.19
CA THR A 726 1.21 -34.61 -2.86
C THR A 726 -0.15 -34.18 -2.30
N HIS A 727 -1.18 -34.46 -3.08
CA HIS A 727 -2.56 -34.26 -2.67
C HIS A 727 -3.45 -35.44 -2.98
N LYS A 728 -4.49 -35.60 -2.21
CA LYS A 728 -5.52 -36.63 -2.39
C LYS A 728 -6.90 -36.07 -2.09
N LEU A 729 -7.92 -36.64 -2.71
CA LEU A 729 -9.30 -36.46 -2.28
C LEU A 729 -9.57 -37.48 -1.18
N VAL A 730 -10.03 -37.00 -0.03
CA VAL A 730 -10.28 -37.80 1.18
C VAL A 730 -11.63 -37.41 1.77
N THR A 731 -12.15 -38.24 2.67
CA THR A 731 -13.41 -37.97 3.40
C THR A 731 -13.06 -37.41 4.78
N ALA A 732 -13.69 -36.27 5.15
CA ALA A 732 -13.64 -35.70 6.49
C ALA A 732 -15.05 -35.26 6.92
N ALA A 733 -15.52 -35.70 8.08
CA ALA A 733 -16.84 -35.39 8.62
C ALA A 733 -18.01 -35.61 7.61
N GLY A 734 -17.87 -36.62 6.75
CA GLY A 734 -18.86 -36.94 5.70
C GLY A 734 -18.78 -36.14 4.40
N PHE A 735 -17.79 -35.25 4.28
CA PHE A 735 -17.55 -34.44 3.08
C PHE A 735 -16.30 -34.88 2.35
N THR A 736 -16.30 -34.72 1.01
CA THR A 736 -15.10 -34.87 0.22
C THR A 736 -14.25 -33.60 0.35
N VAL A 737 -12.99 -33.75 0.74
CA VAL A 737 -12.02 -32.65 0.88
C VAL A 737 -10.74 -33.00 0.12
N ARG A 738 -10.04 -31.97 -0.38
CA ARG A 738 -8.70 -32.13 -0.94
C ARG A 738 -7.68 -31.89 0.18
N ALA A 739 -7.01 -32.94 0.58
CA ALA A 739 -5.88 -32.86 1.51
C ALA A 739 -4.58 -32.68 0.73
N ILE A 740 -3.78 -31.68 1.08
CA ILE A 740 -2.48 -31.39 0.44
C ILE A 740 -1.41 -31.42 1.54
N ARG A 741 -0.40 -32.26 1.37
CA ARG A 741 0.71 -32.34 2.32
C ARG A 741 1.75 -31.28 2.01
N LEU A 742 1.66 -30.16 2.68
CA LEU A 742 2.54 -29.00 2.55
C LEU A 742 2.83 -28.35 3.91
N SER A 743 3.80 -27.46 3.94
CA SER A 743 4.09 -26.61 5.08
C SER A 743 4.42 -25.18 4.64
N PHE A 744 3.92 -24.21 5.39
CA PHE A 744 4.27 -22.79 5.31
C PHE A 744 4.87 -22.27 6.62
N VAL A 745 4.99 -23.13 7.64
CA VAL A 745 5.55 -22.82 8.97
C VAL A 745 6.80 -23.63 9.30
N GLY A 746 7.15 -24.60 8.46
CA GLY A 746 8.32 -25.45 8.66
C GLY A 746 8.09 -26.66 9.56
N GLU A 747 6.85 -27.07 9.74
CA GLU A 747 6.43 -28.28 10.44
C GLU A 747 5.78 -29.28 9.47
N MET A 748 5.66 -30.54 9.88
CA MET A 748 4.81 -31.51 9.20
C MET A 748 3.35 -31.05 9.29
N GLY A 749 2.60 -31.17 8.20
CA GLY A 749 1.19 -30.81 8.20
C GLY A 749 0.47 -31.02 6.88
N TRP A 750 -0.81 -30.73 6.90
CA TRP A 750 -1.72 -30.82 5.75
C TRP A 750 -2.62 -29.59 5.68
N GLU A 751 -2.90 -29.17 4.46
CA GLU A 751 -3.97 -28.23 4.13
C GLU A 751 -5.21 -29.03 3.71
N LEU A 752 -6.37 -28.68 4.24
CA LEU A 752 -7.66 -29.24 3.86
C LEU A 752 -8.46 -28.19 3.13
N HIS A 753 -8.63 -28.38 1.83
CA HIS A 753 -9.46 -27.56 0.95
C HIS A 753 -10.81 -28.23 0.77
N MET A 754 -11.90 -27.52 1.02
CA MET A 754 -13.22 -28.11 1.12
C MET A 754 -14.32 -27.16 0.66
N PRO A 755 -15.49 -27.71 0.27
CA PRO A 755 -16.66 -26.90 0.01
C PRO A 755 -17.04 -26.01 1.20
N ARG A 756 -17.68 -24.89 0.93
CA ARG A 756 -18.04 -23.90 1.95
C ARG A 756 -18.83 -24.49 3.12
N GLU A 757 -19.78 -25.37 2.85
CA GLU A 757 -20.62 -26.06 3.85
C GLU A 757 -19.86 -27.08 4.70
N ALA A 758 -18.77 -27.61 4.20
CA ALA A 758 -17.91 -28.56 4.95
C ALA A 758 -17.00 -27.87 5.99
N CYS A 759 -16.78 -26.56 5.87
CA CYS A 759 -15.78 -25.85 6.69
C CYS A 759 -16.03 -26.00 8.19
N VAL A 760 -17.23 -25.73 8.68
CA VAL A 760 -17.56 -25.79 10.10
C VAL A 760 -17.55 -27.23 10.63
N PRO A 761 -18.23 -28.23 9.99
CA PRO A 761 -18.18 -29.62 10.44
C PRO A 761 -16.75 -30.19 10.48
N VAL A 762 -15.95 -29.97 9.43
CA VAL A 762 -14.57 -30.48 9.37
C VAL A 762 -13.69 -29.80 10.42
N TYR A 763 -13.80 -28.48 10.57
CA TYR A 763 -13.07 -27.74 11.60
C TYR A 763 -13.38 -28.28 13.01
N LYS A 764 -14.67 -28.51 13.33
CA LYS A 764 -15.08 -29.05 14.64
C LYS A 764 -14.57 -30.48 14.86
N ALA A 765 -14.58 -31.32 13.85
CA ALA A 765 -14.01 -32.66 13.93
C ALA A 765 -12.49 -32.63 14.20
N VAL A 766 -11.77 -31.78 13.51
CA VAL A 766 -10.32 -31.57 13.71
C VAL A 766 -10.02 -31.04 15.11
N MET A 767 -10.77 -30.05 15.58
CA MET A 767 -10.60 -29.49 16.93
C MET A 767 -10.89 -30.52 18.03
N ALA A 768 -11.94 -31.34 17.86
CA ALA A 768 -12.26 -32.41 18.82
C ALA A 768 -11.15 -33.47 18.90
N ALA A 769 -10.62 -33.93 17.76
CA ALA A 769 -9.49 -34.86 17.71
C ALA A 769 -8.19 -34.23 18.27
N GLY A 770 -7.97 -32.94 18.02
CA GLY A 770 -6.77 -32.22 18.46
C GLY A 770 -6.72 -31.87 19.95
N ALA A 771 -7.87 -31.77 20.62
CA ALA A 771 -7.97 -31.30 21.99
C ALA A 771 -7.07 -32.09 22.97
N LYS A 772 -7.07 -33.44 22.88
CA LYS A 772 -6.22 -34.31 23.71
C LYS A 772 -4.73 -34.20 23.41
N HIS A 773 -4.36 -33.60 22.30
CA HIS A 773 -2.97 -33.38 21.92
C HIS A 773 -2.51 -31.93 22.18
N GLY A 774 -3.32 -31.13 22.87
CA GLY A 774 -3.03 -29.72 23.15
C GLY A 774 -3.04 -28.81 21.95
N MET A 775 -3.74 -29.20 20.88
CA MET A 775 -3.89 -28.37 19.67
C MET A 775 -4.88 -27.23 19.93
N GLY A 776 -4.60 -26.07 19.38
CA GLY A 776 -5.47 -24.89 19.37
C GLY A 776 -5.37 -24.10 18.09
N ASN A 777 -6.10 -23.00 18.04
CA ASN A 777 -6.03 -22.06 16.93
C ASN A 777 -4.76 -21.21 16.98
N ALA A 778 -4.24 -20.84 15.81
CA ALA A 778 -3.20 -19.85 15.66
C ALA A 778 -3.49 -18.95 14.43
N GLY A 779 -3.02 -17.71 14.49
CA GLY A 779 -3.28 -16.72 13.47
C GLY A 779 -2.06 -16.35 12.62
N TYR A 780 -2.24 -15.35 11.77
CA TYR A 780 -1.20 -14.89 10.84
C TYR A 780 0.02 -14.28 11.54
N ARG A 781 -0.14 -13.71 12.75
CA ARG A 781 0.99 -13.23 13.53
C ARG A 781 1.94 -14.38 13.93
N ALA A 782 1.40 -15.57 14.20
CA ALA A 782 2.21 -16.76 14.43
C ALA A 782 2.85 -17.26 13.11
N ILE A 783 2.10 -17.25 11.99
CA ILE A 783 2.64 -17.62 10.68
C ILE A 783 3.84 -16.75 10.30
N ASP A 784 3.76 -15.43 10.52
CA ASP A 784 4.83 -14.49 10.21
C ASP A 784 6.13 -14.88 10.93
N SER A 785 6.05 -15.16 12.23
CA SER A 785 7.19 -15.61 13.03
C SER A 785 7.71 -17.00 12.62
N LEU A 786 6.82 -17.97 12.46
CA LEU A 786 7.19 -19.34 12.12
C LEU A 786 7.80 -19.45 10.71
N SER A 787 7.25 -18.73 9.76
CA SER A 787 7.71 -18.74 8.35
C SER A 787 9.06 -18.04 8.20
N ILE A 788 9.31 -16.95 8.93
CA ILE A 788 10.59 -16.24 8.86
C ILE A 788 11.73 -17.08 9.45
N GLU A 789 11.47 -17.85 10.52
CA GLU A 789 12.44 -18.81 11.08
C GLU A 789 12.86 -19.84 10.04
N LYS A 790 11.89 -20.36 9.29
CA LYS A 790 12.10 -21.39 8.26
C LYS A 790 12.69 -20.80 6.97
N GLY A 791 12.66 -19.49 6.83
CA GLY A 791 13.11 -18.79 5.61
C GLY A 791 12.17 -18.99 4.42
N TYR A 792 10.89 -19.27 4.67
CA TYR A 792 9.88 -19.26 3.61
C TYR A 792 9.61 -17.83 3.17
N ARG A 793 9.55 -17.61 1.87
CA ARG A 793 9.38 -16.28 1.29
C ARG A 793 7.94 -15.81 1.46
N HIS A 794 7.80 -14.55 1.83
CA HIS A 794 6.52 -13.85 1.86
C HIS A 794 6.46 -12.92 0.66
N TRP A 795 5.49 -13.17 -0.22
CA TRP A 795 5.35 -12.36 -1.42
C TRP A 795 5.03 -10.91 -1.04
N HIS A 796 5.56 -9.96 -1.82
CA HIS A 796 5.59 -8.53 -1.63
C HIS A 796 6.53 -8.02 -0.50
N ALA A 797 6.98 -8.86 0.39
CA ALA A 797 8.07 -8.52 1.32
C ALA A 797 9.43 -9.06 0.79
N ASP A 798 9.59 -10.36 0.77
CA ASP A 798 10.84 -11.04 0.35
C ASP A 798 10.96 -11.22 -1.16
N LEU A 799 9.85 -11.15 -1.88
CA LEU A 799 9.74 -11.41 -3.31
C LEU A 799 8.72 -10.46 -3.92
N ARG A 800 9.16 -9.60 -4.84
CA ARG A 800 8.36 -8.56 -5.51
C ARG A 800 8.44 -8.70 -7.03
N PRO A 801 7.60 -8.00 -7.82
CA PRO A 801 7.68 -8.01 -9.28
C PRO A 801 8.99 -7.52 -9.89
N ASP A 802 9.82 -6.83 -9.13
CA ASP A 802 11.19 -6.42 -9.51
C ASP A 802 12.31 -7.26 -8.87
N ASP A 803 11.95 -8.35 -8.19
CA ASP A 803 12.88 -9.35 -7.67
C ASP A 803 12.75 -10.66 -8.46
N SER A 804 13.88 -11.29 -8.83
CA SER A 804 13.85 -12.61 -9.48
C SER A 804 13.90 -13.74 -8.46
N PRO A 805 13.43 -14.94 -8.83
CA PRO A 805 13.61 -16.13 -7.99
C PRO A 805 15.08 -16.43 -7.68
N LEU A 806 15.99 -16.10 -8.59
CA LEU A 806 17.44 -16.31 -8.38
C LEU A 806 17.96 -15.40 -7.26
N GLU A 807 17.57 -14.13 -7.28
CA GLU A 807 17.92 -13.15 -6.25
C GLU A 807 17.32 -13.49 -4.89
N ALA A 808 16.10 -14.02 -4.89
CA ALA A 808 15.37 -14.43 -3.68
C ALA A 808 15.80 -15.79 -3.11
N GLY A 809 16.73 -16.49 -3.75
CA GLY A 809 17.16 -17.82 -3.31
C GLY A 809 16.17 -18.94 -3.63
N LEU A 810 15.30 -18.75 -4.61
CA LEU A 810 14.29 -19.70 -5.07
C LEU A 810 14.65 -20.35 -6.43
N ALA A 811 15.92 -20.39 -6.78
CA ALA A 811 16.38 -20.96 -8.05
C ALA A 811 15.95 -22.42 -8.27
N PHE A 812 15.72 -23.17 -7.19
CA PHE A 812 15.25 -24.56 -7.24
C PHE A 812 13.81 -24.69 -7.79
N THR A 813 13.03 -23.62 -7.79
CA THR A 813 11.67 -23.59 -8.38
C THR A 813 11.71 -23.36 -9.90
N CYS A 814 12.89 -23.12 -10.48
CA CYS A 814 13.00 -22.75 -11.89
C CYS A 814 13.60 -23.88 -12.71
N LYS A 815 12.86 -24.36 -13.72
CA LYS A 815 13.25 -25.46 -14.63
C LYS A 815 14.31 -25.06 -15.67
N LEU A 816 15.34 -24.30 -15.24
CA LEU A 816 16.39 -23.80 -16.13
C LEU A 816 17.29 -24.90 -16.76
N LYS A 817 17.27 -26.10 -16.16
CA LYS A 817 17.98 -27.27 -16.70
C LYS A 817 17.19 -28.04 -17.78
N SER A 818 15.92 -27.75 -17.93
CA SER A 818 14.99 -28.34 -18.88
C SER A 818 14.92 -27.51 -20.15
N ALA A 819 14.52 -28.11 -21.28
CA ALA A 819 14.22 -27.39 -22.52
C ALA A 819 12.83 -26.73 -22.55
N ILE A 820 12.00 -26.98 -21.52
CA ILE A 820 10.61 -26.46 -21.44
C ILE A 820 10.63 -24.93 -21.30
N PRO A 821 10.02 -24.18 -22.23
CA PRO A 821 9.97 -22.72 -22.15
C PRO A 821 9.03 -22.26 -21.04
N PHE A 822 9.30 -21.08 -20.48
CA PHE A 822 8.39 -20.37 -19.58
C PHE A 822 8.62 -18.86 -19.66
N LEU A 823 7.60 -18.10 -19.31
CA LEU A 823 7.64 -16.64 -19.32
C LEU A 823 8.75 -16.12 -18.39
N GLY A 824 9.61 -15.23 -18.89
CA GLY A 824 10.73 -14.68 -18.13
C GLY A 824 12.02 -15.52 -18.12
N ARG A 825 12.02 -16.72 -18.72
CA ARG A 825 13.19 -17.60 -18.75
C ARG A 825 14.46 -16.92 -19.27
N GLY A 826 14.39 -16.26 -20.42
CA GLY A 826 15.55 -15.59 -21.01
C GLY A 826 16.15 -14.49 -20.12
N ALA A 827 15.33 -13.82 -19.33
CA ALA A 827 15.81 -12.84 -18.36
C ALA A 827 16.58 -13.51 -17.21
N LEU A 828 16.10 -14.65 -16.71
CA LEU A 828 16.79 -15.41 -15.66
C LEU A 828 18.12 -16.00 -16.16
N GLU A 829 18.17 -16.49 -17.40
CA GLU A 829 19.40 -17.02 -18.02
C GLU A 829 20.45 -15.92 -18.16
N ARG A 830 20.07 -14.73 -18.65
CA ARG A 830 20.97 -13.56 -18.69
C ARG A 830 21.46 -13.15 -17.30
N GLN A 831 20.56 -13.08 -16.32
CA GLN A 831 20.91 -12.73 -14.95
C GLN A 831 21.90 -13.74 -14.34
N LYS A 832 21.68 -15.03 -14.59
CA LYS A 832 22.58 -16.09 -14.14
C LYS A 832 23.98 -15.98 -14.77
N ALA A 833 24.06 -15.64 -16.05
CA ALA A 833 25.32 -15.48 -16.76
C ALA A 833 26.11 -14.23 -16.29
N LEU A 834 25.41 -13.12 -16.00
CA LEU A 834 26.02 -11.86 -15.56
C LEU A 834 26.33 -11.81 -14.05
N GLY A 835 25.77 -12.73 -13.28
CA GLY A 835 25.82 -12.71 -11.82
C GLY A 835 24.75 -11.80 -11.21
N LEU A 836 24.34 -12.11 -9.99
CA LEU A 836 23.28 -11.39 -9.28
C LEU A 836 23.77 -10.02 -8.80
N LYS A 837 23.04 -8.97 -9.13
CA LYS A 837 23.35 -7.59 -8.67
C LYS A 837 22.79 -7.27 -7.28
N LYS A 838 21.84 -8.05 -6.81
CA LYS A 838 21.32 -8.05 -5.44
C LYS A 838 21.02 -9.48 -5.00
N ARG A 839 20.99 -9.71 -3.71
CA ARG A 839 20.65 -11.02 -3.13
C ARG A 839 19.92 -10.84 -1.82
N LEU A 840 18.87 -11.63 -1.62
CA LEU A 840 18.17 -11.73 -0.35
C LEU A 840 19.02 -12.51 0.66
N VAL A 841 19.26 -11.91 1.81
CA VAL A 841 20.08 -12.48 2.90
C VAL A 841 19.26 -12.49 4.18
N CYS A 842 19.39 -13.56 4.96
CA CYS A 842 18.86 -13.66 6.31
C CYS A 842 19.88 -13.12 7.31
N PHE A 843 19.41 -12.32 8.25
CA PHE A 843 20.19 -11.79 9.35
C PHE A 843 19.57 -12.19 10.69
N THR A 844 20.41 -12.51 11.68
CA THR A 844 19.98 -12.72 13.07
C THR A 844 20.71 -11.77 14.00
N LEU A 845 20.01 -11.28 15.02
CA LEU A 845 20.56 -10.48 16.09
C LEU A 845 20.62 -11.32 17.38
N SER A 846 21.70 -11.20 18.14
CA SER A 846 21.82 -11.83 19.46
C SER A 846 20.98 -11.09 20.51
N GLU A 847 20.85 -9.78 20.37
CA GLU A 847 20.00 -8.96 21.22
C GLU A 847 18.51 -9.08 20.79
N LYS A 848 17.61 -9.13 21.80
CA LYS A 848 16.17 -9.10 21.55
C LYS A 848 15.72 -7.68 21.20
N VAL A 849 15.70 -7.36 19.92
CA VAL A 849 15.37 -6.04 19.38
C VAL A 849 14.20 -6.16 18.42
N PRO A 850 13.12 -5.38 18.56
CA PRO A 850 12.02 -5.38 17.59
C PRO A 850 12.47 -4.70 16.31
N LEU A 851 12.34 -5.40 15.17
CA LEU A 851 12.54 -4.88 13.82
C LEU A 851 11.25 -5.06 13.02
N PHE A 852 10.98 -4.13 12.10
CA PHE A 852 9.70 -4.09 11.36
C PHE A 852 9.86 -3.96 9.84
N GLY A 853 11.08 -3.82 9.35
CA GLY A 853 11.38 -3.45 7.97
C GLY A 853 11.87 -1.99 7.88
N LEU A 854 12.47 -1.65 6.74
CA LEU A 854 13.09 -0.35 6.44
C LEU A 854 14.40 -0.04 7.19
N GLU A 855 14.80 -0.83 8.16
CA GLU A 855 16.09 -0.69 8.83
C GLU A 855 17.24 -0.80 7.82
N ALA A 856 18.25 0.07 7.91
CA ALA A 856 19.40 0.02 7.01
C ALA A 856 20.30 -1.17 7.32
N ILE A 857 20.76 -1.85 6.27
CA ILE A 857 21.74 -2.93 6.34
C ILE A 857 23.11 -2.34 6.01
N TRP A 858 24.01 -2.38 6.98
CA TRP A 858 25.39 -1.95 6.83
C TRP A 858 26.29 -3.16 6.65
N ARG A 859 27.19 -3.06 5.67
CA ARG A 859 28.27 -4.02 5.44
C ARG A 859 29.59 -3.27 5.40
N ASN A 860 30.51 -3.62 6.31
CA ASN A 860 31.85 -2.97 6.39
C ASN A 860 31.76 -1.43 6.44
N GLY A 861 30.75 -0.87 7.13
CA GLY A 861 30.55 0.57 7.28
C GLY A 861 29.84 1.28 6.11
N ILE A 862 29.39 0.54 5.08
CA ILE A 862 28.65 1.08 3.93
C ILE A 862 27.22 0.54 3.95
N ALA A 863 26.21 1.40 3.73
CA ALA A 863 24.83 0.98 3.58
C ALA A 863 24.66 0.23 2.25
N VAL A 864 24.28 -1.05 2.31
CA VAL A 864 24.19 -1.94 1.14
C VAL A 864 22.76 -2.34 0.80
N GLY A 865 21.79 -2.00 1.64
CA GLY A 865 20.38 -2.31 1.44
C GLY A 865 19.57 -2.01 2.69
N HIS A 866 18.31 -2.45 2.68
CA HIS A 866 17.41 -2.30 3.82
C HIS A 866 16.67 -3.62 4.12
N VAL A 867 16.19 -3.73 5.35
CA VAL A 867 15.38 -4.85 5.80
C VAL A 867 14.00 -4.78 5.11
N ARG A 868 13.61 -5.88 4.48
CA ARG A 868 12.31 -6.05 3.83
C ARG A 868 11.26 -6.62 4.76
N ARG A 869 11.63 -7.61 5.57
CA ARG A 869 10.79 -8.28 6.54
C ARG A 869 11.61 -8.63 7.77
N ALA A 870 11.01 -8.47 8.94
CA ALA A 870 11.61 -8.88 10.20
C ALA A 870 10.54 -9.37 11.18
N ASP A 871 10.93 -10.27 12.06
CA ASP A 871 10.12 -10.72 13.18
C ASP A 871 11.01 -11.36 14.26
N TYR A 872 10.40 -11.74 15.37
CA TYR A 872 11.08 -12.48 16.42
C TYR A 872 10.83 -13.98 16.24
N GLY A 873 11.90 -14.76 16.12
CA GLY A 873 11.86 -16.22 16.04
C GLY A 873 11.81 -16.84 17.41
N PHE A 874 10.64 -17.27 17.87
CA PHE A 874 10.44 -17.81 19.21
C PHE A 874 11.10 -19.17 19.45
N THR A 875 11.30 -19.96 18.38
CA THR A 875 11.95 -21.27 18.47
C THR A 875 13.46 -21.12 18.62
N ILE A 876 14.08 -20.27 17.81
CA ILE A 876 15.51 -20.00 17.85
C ILE A 876 15.90 -18.89 18.85
N ASN A 877 14.91 -18.22 19.42
CA ASN A 877 15.05 -17.15 20.42
C ASN A 877 15.93 -16.00 19.94
N LYS A 878 15.73 -15.55 18.70
CA LYS A 878 16.48 -14.45 18.06
C LYS A 878 15.56 -13.54 17.26
N THR A 879 15.94 -12.26 17.13
CA THR A 879 15.38 -11.38 16.12
C THR A 879 15.93 -11.80 14.75
N ILE A 880 15.06 -11.93 13.75
CA ILE A 880 15.37 -12.36 12.40
C ILE A 880 14.95 -11.26 11.43
N ALA A 881 15.78 -10.98 10.44
CA ALA A 881 15.48 -10.04 9.37
C ALA A 881 15.90 -10.61 8.01
N TYR A 882 15.11 -10.32 6.99
CA TYR A 882 15.45 -10.57 5.59
C TYR A 882 15.55 -9.25 4.85
N GLY A 883 16.59 -9.10 4.03
CA GLY A 883 16.77 -7.92 3.22
C GLY A 883 17.68 -8.19 2.02
N TYR A 884 17.49 -7.40 0.96
CA TYR A 884 18.36 -7.45 -0.20
C TYR A 884 19.58 -6.59 0.02
N ILE A 885 20.74 -7.14 -0.30
CA ILE A 885 22.00 -6.40 -0.30
C ILE A 885 22.55 -6.27 -1.72
N ARG A 886 23.25 -5.19 -1.98
CA ARG A 886 23.95 -4.88 -3.24
C ARG A 886 25.44 -4.74 -2.98
N ASN A 887 26.24 -5.00 -4.02
CA ASN A 887 27.66 -4.66 -3.95
C ASN A 887 27.83 -3.18 -4.32
N PRO A 888 28.36 -2.33 -3.42
CA PRO A 888 28.52 -0.89 -3.68
C PRO A 888 29.50 -0.60 -4.82
N GLU A 889 30.40 -1.53 -5.15
CA GLU A 889 31.31 -1.45 -6.29
C GLU A 889 30.70 -1.90 -7.61
N GLY A 890 29.38 -2.23 -7.62
CA GLY A 890 28.65 -2.68 -8.82
C GLY A 890 28.93 -4.12 -9.24
N GLY A 891 29.74 -4.87 -8.51
CA GLY A 891 30.02 -6.29 -8.75
C GLY A 891 28.84 -7.20 -8.41
N ALA A 892 29.00 -8.51 -8.67
CA ALA A 892 28.02 -9.50 -8.30
C ALA A 892 27.99 -9.75 -6.79
N VAL A 893 26.80 -10.03 -6.27
CA VAL A 893 26.58 -10.45 -4.87
C VAL A 893 26.67 -11.97 -4.79
N SER A 894 27.89 -12.48 -4.74
CA SER A 894 28.16 -13.92 -4.63
C SER A 894 27.95 -14.41 -3.18
N PRO A 895 27.86 -15.74 -2.95
CA PRO A 895 27.88 -16.27 -1.59
C PRO A 895 29.13 -15.86 -0.77
N ASP A 896 30.29 -15.75 -1.44
CA ASP A 896 31.53 -15.33 -0.76
C ASP A 896 31.52 -13.85 -0.40
N PHE A 897 30.91 -12.98 -1.26
CA PHE A 897 30.65 -11.59 -0.91
C PHE A 897 29.79 -11.48 0.36
N VAL A 898 28.76 -12.33 0.47
CA VAL A 898 27.91 -12.34 1.67
C VAL A 898 28.71 -12.76 2.91
N ARG A 899 29.46 -13.86 2.83
CA ARG A 899 30.20 -14.44 3.98
C ARG A 899 31.35 -13.56 4.47
N SER A 900 31.96 -12.80 3.59
CA SER A 900 33.15 -11.98 3.90
C SER A 900 32.82 -10.64 4.53
N GLY A 901 31.53 -10.27 4.66
CA GLY A 901 31.11 -9.01 5.23
C GLY A 901 30.89 -9.05 6.74
N GLU A 902 31.19 -7.92 7.40
CA GLU A 902 30.73 -7.61 8.75
C GLU A 902 29.45 -6.78 8.66
N TYR A 903 28.38 -7.24 9.32
CA TYR A 903 27.04 -6.66 9.16
C TYR A 903 26.53 -6.00 10.43
N LYS A 904 25.78 -4.91 10.25
CA LYS A 904 24.98 -4.26 11.28
C LYS A 904 23.61 -3.88 10.70
N LEU A 905 22.55 -3.96 11.53
CA LEU A 905 21.23 -3.46 11.22
C LEU A 905 20.97 -2.19 12.03
N GLU A 906 20.61 -1.11 11.35
CA GLU A 906 20.36 0.19 12.00
C GLU A 906 18.88 0.37 12.29
N ARG A 907 18.51 0.36 13.56
CA ARG A 907 17.17 0.66 14.06
C ARG A 907 17.20 2.03 14.74
N MET A 908 16.48 3.01 14.19
CA MET A 908 16.32 4.35 14.80
C MET A 908 17.64 5.02 15.19
N GLY A 909 18.64 4.91 14.31
CA GLY A 909 19.98 5.48 14.52
C GLY A 909 20.92 4.64 15.37
N ILE A 910 20.50 3.49 15.89
CA ILE A 910 21.34 2.55 16.64
C ILE A 910 21.65 1.34 15.78
N ALA A 911 22.93 1.05 15.59
CA ALA A 911 23.40 -0.07 14.79
C ALA A 911 23.69 -1.31 15.68
N TYR A 912 23.01 -2.41 15.39
CA TYR A 912 23.14 -3.68 16.08
C TYR A 912 23.96 -4.66 15.24
N PRO A 913 24.96 -5.36 15.81
CA PRO A 913 25.69 -6.41 15.11
C PRO A 913 24.75 -7.53 14.65
N ALA A 914 24.93 -7.97 13.40
CA ALA A 914 24.10 -8.98 12.78
C ALA A 914 24.94 -10.09 12.16
N GLU A 915 24.50 -11.33 12.31
CA GLU A 915 25.06 -12.49 11.64
C GLU A 915 24.28 -12.78 10.34
N ALA A 916 25.00 -12.89 9.21
CA ALA A 916 24.40 -13.17 7.92
C ALA A 916 24.34 -14.68 7.65
N HIS A 917 23.19 -15.15 7.13
CA HIS A 917 22.95 -16.54 6.82
C HIS A 917 22.48 -16.70 5.35
N LEU A 918 23.08 -17.65 4.64
CA LEU A 918 22.65 -18.04 3.29
C LEU A 918 21.55 -19.12 3.30
N LYS A 919 21.37 -19.79 4.44
CA LYS A 919 20.29 -20.75 4.67
C LYS A 919 19.48 -20.32 5.90
N SER A 920 18.26 -20.84 6.00
CA SER A 920 17.42 -20.65 7.17
C SER A 920 18.14 -21.09 8.45
N PRO A 921 18.06 -20.33 9.55
CA PRO A 921 18.61 -20.72 10.83
C PRO A 921 17.83 -21.86 11.52
N PHE A 922 16.58 -22.11 11.12
CA PHE A 922 15.73 -23.16 11.65
C PHE A 922 15.55 -24.29 10.64
N ASP A 923 15.80 -25.53 11.07
CA ASP A 923 15.66 -26.78 10.30
C ASP A 923 16.14 -26.66 8.83
N PRO A 924 17.42 -26.33 8.58
CA PRO A 924 17.93 -26.08 7.22
C PRO A 924 17.88 -27.31 6.31
N ASN A 925 17.68 -28.49 6.85
CA ASN A 925 17.63 -29.77 6.11
C ASN A 925 16.21 -30.27 5.87
N ASN A 926 15.18 -29.50 6.27
CA ASN A 926 13.77 -29.86 6.09
C ASN A 926 13.36 -31.20 6.75
N MET A 927 13.95 -31.55 7.89
CA MET A 927 13.64 -32.80 8.57
C MET A 927 12.25 -32.76 9.18
N ARG A 928 11.91 -31.70 9.87
CA ARG A 928 10.59 -31.54 10.54
C ARG A 928 9.43 -31.55 9.55
N VAL A 929 9.56 -30.85 8.42
CA VAL A 929 8.54 -30.83 7.35
C VAL A 929 8.28 -32.22 6.77
N LYS A 930 9.31 -33.05 6.71
CA LYS A 930 9.21 -34.47 6.27
C LYS A 930 8.70 -35.42 7.34
N GLY A 931 8.51 -34.94 8.58
CA GLY A 931 8.04 -35.72 9.71
C GLY A 931 9.14 -36.52 10.44
N PHE A 932 10.38 -36.07 10.30
CA PHE A 932 11.51 -36.62 11.08
C PHE A 932 11.84 -35.63 12.21
N TYR A 933 11.53 -36.05 13.47
CA TYR A 933 11.70 -35.22 14.65
C TYR A 933 12.81 -35.72 15.55
#